data_56499008c79c0dcb6bc54cb75be78c9a
#
_entry.id   56499008c79c0dcb6bc54cb75be78c9a
#
_cell.length_a   1.000
_cell.length_b   1.000
_cell.length_c   1.000
_cell.angle_alpha   90.00
_cell.angle_beta   90.00
_cell.angle_gamma   90.00
#
_symmetry.space_group_name_H-M   'P 1'
#
loop_
_entity.id
_entity.type
_entity.pdbx_description
1 polymer ?
#
loop_
_entity_poly.entity_id
_entity_poly.type
_entity_poly.pdbx_seq_one_letter_code
_entity_poly.pdbx_strand_id
1 'polypeptide(L)'
;MRENPRAGRFTRLAAWLLICVTTTASAQTNASVSFEMPKSRNPLSAYVSNEVPEPQLANSPLLGQLIRDGKLYLSLKDAIRLALENNLDLAIARYNLPIADMDVLRTKAGGVFRGVNTGVVQGTPGGGVGGFGAGAPGAGAGGTTSGAGGAGAGASGLVQSTLGTGTAVASYDPAIIASVGAEHQTTPLANRQIYGVPLLQLNTGQATFGYTQAFPTGTSFSVEFNNSRQTTNSPFFNLSPVLSSMYRFSFQQQLLAGFGFGPNLRYLRIANNDKKISDIAFKDQVIATVTQIENIYWDLVNAYEQAQVNEQSLAFAQTSFDNAKKQLQLESIPAMDVMRAEAEVSKRDQDLTVARTTLQLQELLIKNALTKSLDDPVLEAVPVVPTDRLQGTQVQRTQEPATVAVQDLIAQALHDRPELAESDVDLANRQISRKAARNALLPSLSLIAFYGGSGLGGPLNPIYNIPGVPNSSNVPPDFSGALQNAFNNSAPDYYVGFNLNIPIRNRVAKADQYRSDLEYRQAGLRREQLRKQIRIEVRNAQYALEQTAARVDAARKARDLAQRTFEITQKELTLGAGSTYQTMTAQRDLSIAQLDLVAAMTVYEKAKIELDRATGGNLEHNGIEIQDAIKGTVSPPAQ
;
A
#
# COMPACT_ATOMS: atom_id res chain seq x y z
N MET A 1 -60.06 33.36 25.71
CA MET A 1 -59.24 32.26 25.15
C MET A 1 -58.52 32.79 23.93
N ARG A 2 -57.25 33.06 24.04
CA ARG A 2 -56.39 33.49 22.91
C ARG A 2 -55.37 32.37 22.69
N GLU A 3 -55.48 31.69 21.56
CA GLU A 3 -54.55 30.68 21.13
C GLU A 3 -53.21 31.29 20.69
N ASN A 4 -52.15 30.62 21.07
CA ASN A 4 -50.78 31.06 20.92
C ASN A 4 -50.17 30.47 19.60
N PRO A 5 -49.84 31.28 18.59
CA PRO A 5 -49.45 30.77 17.24
C PRO A 5 -47.97 30.36 17.11
N ARG A 6 -47.25 30.08 18.24
CA ARG A 6 -45.81 29.78 18.20
C ARG A 6 -45.42 28.30 18.16
N ALA A 7 -46.36 27.37 18.35
CA ALA A 7 -46.07 25.93 18.37
C ALA A 7 -45.97 25.27 16.94
N GLY A 8 -46.48 25.94 15.90
CA GLY A 8 -46.54 25.38 14.54
C GLY A 8 -45.29 25.55 13.66
N ARG A 9 -44.29 26.32 14.09
CA ARG A 9 -43.08 26.53 13.28
C ARG A 9 -41.93 25.57 13.63
N PHE A 10 -41.86 25.06 14.82
CA PHE A 10 -40.81 24.10 15.23
C PHE A 10 -41.06 22.70 14.70
N THR A 11 -42.30 22.27 14.56
CA THR A 11 -42.67 20.94 14.02
C THR A 11 -42.48 20.84 12.50
N ARG A 12 -42.57 21.96 11.77
CA ARG A 12 -42.29 22.00 10.31
C ARG A 12 -40.80 22.02 9.97
N LEU A 13 -39.94 22.58 10.82
CA LEU A 13 -38.47 22.54 10.65
C LEU A 13 -37.90 21.14 10.97
N ALA A 14 -38.47 20.44 11.97
CA ALA A 14 -38.07 19.08 12.30
C ALA A 14 -38.50 18.07 11.22
N ALA A 15 -39.65 18.28 10.56
CA ALA A 15 -40.11 17.44 9.45
C ALA A 15 -39.30 17.64 8.15
N TRP A 16 -38.79 18.85 7.89
CA TRP A 16 -37.89 19.09 6.75
C TRP A 16 -36.48 18.53 6.97
N LEU A 17 -35.99 18.45 8.21
CA LEU A 17 -34.70 17.82 8.55
C LEU A 17 -34.76 16.30 8.47
N LEU A 18 -35.92 15.68 8.66
CA LEU A 18 -36.11 14.22 8.53
C LEU A 18 -36.35 13.75 7.09
N ILE A 19 -36.81 14.61 6.18
CA ILE A 19 -37.05 14.25 4.77
C ILE A 19 -35.78 14.35 3.92
N CYS A 20 -34.76 15.09 4.36
CA CYS A 20 -33.46 15.15 3.66
C CYS A 20 -32.52 13.97 3.92
N VAL A 21 -32.89 12.99 4.76
CA VAL A 21 -32.04 11.85 5.12
C VAL A 21 -32.40 10.55 4.34
N THR A 22 -33.49 10.52 3.57
CA THR A 22 -33.96 9.26 2.98
C THR A 22 -34.07 9.22 1.44
N THR A 23 -33.23 9.93 0.71
CA THR A 23 -33.12 9.70 -0.74
C THR A 23 -31.69 9.86 -1.23
N THR A 24 -30.81 8.95 -0.83
CA THR A 24 -29.65 8.58 -1.64
C THR A 24 -29.59 7.07 -1.72
N ALA A 25 -30.50 6.49 -2.51
CA ALA A 25 -30.26 5.19 -3.12
C ALA A 25 -29.13 5.38 -4.12
N SER A 26 -27.93 5.14 -3.67
CA SER A 26 -26.70 5.20 -4.44
C SER A 26 -26.76 4.13 -5.52
N ALA A 27 -26.75 4.54 -6.77
CA ALA A 27 -26.26 3.69 -7.85
C ALA A 27 -24.81 3.31 -7.46
N GLN A 28 -24.59 2.03 -7.18
CA GLN A 28 -23.28 1.47 -6.88
C GLN A 28 -22.46 1.45 -8.17
N THR A 29 -21.76 2.53 -8.45
CA THR A 29 -20.60 2.49 -9.32
C THR A 29 -19.45 1.96 -8.46
N ASN A 30 -18.73 0.96 -8.97
CA ASN A 30 -17.48 0.47 -8.39
C ASN A 30 -16.49 1.66 -8.26
N ALA A 31 -16.55 2.33 -7.13
CA ALA A 31 -15.71 3.48 -6.87
C ALA A 31 -14.30 2.96 -6.54
N SER A 32 -13.37 3.22 -7.43
CA SER A 32 -11.97 3.31 -7.02
C SER A 32 -11.91 4.15 -5.75
N VAL A 33 -11.19 3.67 -4.73
CA VAL A 33 -11.04 4.40 -3.46
C VAL A 33 -10.17 5.64 -3.73
N SER A 34 -10.73 6.63 -4.40
CA SER A 34 -10.16 7.97 -4.49
C SER A 34 -10.64 8.74 -3.27
N PHE A 35 -9.75 8.88 -2.31
CA PHE A 35 -10.02 9.62 -1.09
C PHE A 35 -9.87 11.12 -1.37
N GLU A 36 -10.89 11.75 -1.97
CA GLU A 36 -10.98 13.20 -2.02
C GLU A 36 -11.58 13.70 -0.70
N MET A 37 -10.79 14.46 0.06
CA MET A 37 -11.33 15.14 1.24
C MET A 37 -12.46 16.07 0.81
N PRO A 38 -13.68 15.94 1.37
CA PRO A 38 -14.78 16.81 1.04
C PRO A 38 -14.42 18.26 1.40
N LYS A 39 -14.44 19.14 0.42
CA LYS A 39 -14.25 20.59 0.62
C LYS A 39 -15.50 21.15 1.29
N SER A 40 -15.56 21.11 2.61
CA SER A 40 -16.63 21.70 3.38
C SER A 40 -16.35 23.18 3.68
N ARG A 41 -17.36 24.04 3.54
CA ARG A 41 -17.31 25.44 4.00
C ARG A 41 -17.55 25.58 5.51
N ASN A 42 -17.92 24.51 6.20
CA ASN A 42 -18.14 24.52 7.64
C ASN A 42 -16.78 24.50 8.37
N PRO A 43 -16.44 25.49 9.20
CA PRO A 43 -15.18 25.53 9.93
C PRO A 43 -15.01 24.36 10.92
N LEU A 44 -16.10 23.73 11.34
CA LEU A 44 -16.07 22.56 12.21
C LEU A 44 -15.77 21.25 11.46
N SER A 45 -15.79 21.26 10.14
CA SER A 45 -15.48 20.05 9.33
C SER A 45 -14.06 19.54 9.53
N ALA A 46 -13.13 20.39 9.96
CA ALA A 46 -11.76 20.00 10.30
C ALA A 46 -11.69 19.04 11.51
N TYR A 47 -12.75 18.99 12.33
CA TYR A 47 -12.81 18.17 13.55
C TYR A 47 -13.75 16.95 13.41
N VAL A 48 -14.34 16.77 12.24
CA VAL A 48 -15.20 15.61 11.95
C VAL A 48 -14.36 14.53 11.28
N SER A 49 -14.43 13.29 11.79
CA SER A 49 -13.75 12.16 11.17
C SER A 49 -14.38 11.85 9.82
N ASN A 50 -13.55 11.59 8.82
CA ASN A 50 -14.02 11.04 7.54
C ASN A 50 -14.18 9.52 7.69
N GLU A 51 -15.32 8.99 7.29
CA GLU A 51 -15.55 7.56 7.24
C GLU A 51 -14.91 6.97 5.98
N VAL A 52 -14.16 5.91 6.15
CA VAL A 52 -13.63 5.11 5.05
C VAL A 52 -14.70 4.05 4.72
N PRO A 53 -15.14 3.93 3.45
CA PRO A 53 -16.14 2.93 3.08
C PRO A 53 -15.60 1.51 3.36
N GLU A 54 -16.48 0.64 3.82
CA GLU A 54 -16.14 -0.76 4.05
C GLU A 54 -15.75 -1.47 2.74
N PRO A 55 -14.80 -2.41 2.78
CA PRO A 55 -14.39 -3.15 1.60
C PRO A 55 -15.54 -4.02 1.08
N GLN A 56 -15.81 -3.95 -0.22
CA GLN A 56 -16.81 -4.80 -0.85
C GLN A 56 -16.22 -6.20 -1.10
N LEU A 57 -16.72 -7.19 -0.37
CA LEU A 57 -16.30 -8.59 -0.49
C LEU A 57 -17.14 -9.40 -1.50
N ALA A 58 -18.12 -8.78 -2.15
CA ALA A 58 -18.90 -9.44 -3.20
C ALA A 58 -18.02 -9.75 -4.42
N ASN A 59 -18.18 -10.95 -4.98
CA ASN A 59 -17.52 -11.37 -6.21
C ASN A 59 -18.05 -10.60 -7.43
N SER A 60 -17.19 -10.44 -8.44
CA SER A 60 -17.57 -9.78 -9.71
C SER A 60 -18.70 -10.55 -10.43
N PRO A 61 -19.66 -9.85 -11.04
CA PRO A 61 -20.72 -10.47 -11.84
C PRO A 61 -20.20 -11.22 -13.08
N LEU A 62 -18.97 -10.93 -13.53
CA LEU A 62 -18.30 -11.63 -14.62
C LEU A 62 -18.17 -13.13 -14.34
N LEU A 63 -17.93 -13.50 -13.07
CA LEU A 63 -17.83 -14.90 -12.67
C LEU A 63 -19.11 -15.69 -12.99
N GLY A 64 -20.28 -15.11 -12.74
CA GLY A 64 -21.57 -15.75 -13.07
C GLY A 64 -21.81 -15.93 -14.58
N GLN A 65 -21.23 -15.08 -15.43
CA GLN A 65 -21.36 -15.18 -16.88
C GLN A 65 -20.52 -16.32 -17.48
N LEU A 66 -19.45 -16.73 -16.81
CA LEU A 66 -18.56 -17.81 -17.23
C LEU A 66 -19.07 -19.20 -16.81
N ILE A 67 -20.04 -19.27 -15.90
CA ILE A 67 -20.68 -20.52 -15.51
C ILE A 67 -21.76 -20.88 -16.55
N ARG A 68 -21.55 -21.99 -17.26
CA ARG A 68 -22.47 -22.54 -18.26
C ARG A 68 -22.64 -24.03 -18.01
N ASP A 69 -23.85 -24.53 -18.08
CA ASP A 69 -24.19 -25.96 -17.87
C ASP A 69 -23.59 -26.54 -16.56
N GLY A 70 -23.55 -25.74 -15.49
CA GLY A 70 -23.01 -26.16 -14.20
C GLY A 70 -21.48 -26.34 -14.19
N LYS A 71 -20.74 -25.80 -15.17
CA LYS A 71 -19.28 -25.79 -15.27
C LYS A 71 -18.76 -24.38 -15.47
N LEU A 72 -17.61 -24.07 -14.87
CA LEU A 72 -16.92 -22.80 -15.06
C LEU A 72 -15.92 -22.96 -16.23
N TYR A 73 -16.24 -22.34 -17.37
CA TYR A 73 -15.33 -22.30 -18.52
C TYR A 73 -14.41 -21.11 -18.37
N LEU A 74 -13.12 -21.39 -18.24
CA LEU A 74 -12.11 -20.38 -17.92
C LEU A 74 -11.02 -20.35 -18.99
N SER A 75 -10.82 -19.17 -19.61
CA SER A 75 -9.63 -18.88 -20.41
C SER A 75 -8.58 -18.16 -19.57
N LEU A 76 -7.30 -18.18 -20.01
CA LEU A 76 -6.23 -17.45 -19.35
C LEU A 76 -6.55 -15.94 -19.24
N LYS A 77 -7.12 -15.35 -20.30
CA LYS A 77 -7.52 -13.94 -20.31
C LYS A 77 -8.62 -13.63 -19.31
N ASP A 78 -9.62 -14.52 -19.20
CA ASP A 78 -10.70 -14.35 -18.22
C ASP A 78 -10.20 -14.55 -16.79
N ALA A 79 -9.26 -15.48 -16.58
CA ALA A 79 -8.61 -15.68 -15.28
C ALA A 79 -7.87 -14.41 -14.84
N ILE A 80 -7.07 -13.81 -15.73
CA ILE A 80 -6.35 -12.57 -15.43
C ILE A 80 -7.34 -11.43 -15.13
N ARG A 81 -8.42 -11.28 -15.89
CA ARG A 81 -9.45 -10.26 -15.64
C ARG A 81 -10.12 -10.43 -14.29
N LEU A 82 -10.58 -11.64 -14.00
CA LEU A 82 -11.19 -11.95 -12.70
C LEU A 82 -10.23 -11.68 -11.54
N ALA A 83 -8.95 -12.04 -11.71
CA ALA A 83 -7.94 -11.75 -10.70
C ALA A 83 -7.75 -10.25 -10.47
N LEU A 84 -7.66 -9.45 -11.55
CA LEU A 84 -7.54 -8.00 -11.43
C LEU A 84 -8.74 -7.35 -10.71
N GLU A 85 -9.94 -7.93 -10.81
CA GLU A 85 -11.14 -7.44 -10.13
C GLU A 85 -11.29 -7.95 -8.69
N ASN A 86 -11.01 -9.23 -8.47
CA ASN A 86 -11.39 -9.92 -7.24
C ASN A 86 -10.22 -10.28 -6.32
N ASN A 87 -8.98 -10.35 -6.82
CA ASN A 87 -7.86 -10.81 -5.99
C ASN A 87 -7.63 -9.89 -4.78
N LEU A 88 -7.59 -10.49 -3.58
CA LEU A 88 -7.45 -9.77 -2.32
C LEU A 88 -6.06 -9.14 -2.15
N ASP A 89 -5.00 -9.73 -2.70
CA ASP A 89 -3.65 -9.17 -2.63
C ASP A 89 -3.59 -7.83 -3.37
N LEU A 90 -4.24 -7.73 -4.55
CA LEU A 90 -4.41 -6.47 -5.28
C LEU A 90 -5.33 -5.49 -4.55
N ALA A 91 -6.41 -5.98 -3.94
CA ALA A 91 -7.31 -5.13 -3.16
C ALA A 91 -6.58 -4.49 -1.97
N ILE A 92 -5.75 -5.23 -1.25
CA ILE A 92 -4.91 -4.73 -0.16
C ILE A 92 -3.89 -3.70 -0.69
N ALA A 93 -3.21 -4.01 -1.79
CA ALA A 93 -2.21 -3.12 -2.39
C ALA A 93 -2.81 -1.78 -2.85
N ARG A 94 -4.07 -1.76 -3.33
CA ARG A 94 -4.78 -0.52 -3.71
C ARG A 94 -4.91 0.46 -2.56
N TYR A 95 -5.05 0.02 -1.31
CA TYR A 95 -5.13 0.92 -0.15
C TYR A 95 -3.82 1.69 0.09
N ASN A 96 -2.69 1.20 -0.39
CA ASN A 96 -1.41 1.90 -0.25
C ASN A 96 -1.38 3.22 -1.03
N LEU A 97 -2.12 3.34 -2.13
CA LEU A 97 -2.19 4.56 -2.94
C LEU A 97 -2.82 5.74 -2.17
N PRO A 98 -4.05 5.63 -1.61
CA PRO A 98 -4.63 6.69 -0.80
C PRO A 98 -3.86 6.93 0.51
N ILE A 99 -3.21 5.93 1.11
CA ILE A 99 -2.35 6.12 2.28
C ILE A 99 -1.17 7.03 1.94
N ALA A 100 -0.55 6.87 0.77
CA ALA A 100 0.51 7.75 0.30
C ALA A 100 0.01 9.19 0.07
N ASP A 101 -1.22 9.37 -0.42
CA ASP A 101 -1.84 10.69 -0.57
C ASP A 101 -2.08 11.37 0.78
N MET A 102 -2.47 10.61 1.82
CA MET A 102 -2.60 11.15 3.18
C MET A 102 -1.25 11.56 3.77
N ASP A 103 -0.18 10.85 3.48
CA ASP A 103 1.17 11.27 3.87
C ASP A 103 1.62 12.57 3.18
N VAL A 104 1.29 12.75 1.91
CA VAL A 104 1.51 14.02 1.20
C VAL A 104 0.71 15.15 1.86
N LEU A 105 -0.55 14.92 2.21
CA LEU A 105 -1.38 15.90 2.90
C LEU A 105 -0.80 16.28 4.27
N ARG A 106 -0.41 15.29 5.07
CA ARG A 106 0.23 15.46 6.38
C ARG A 106 1.51 16.31 6.28
N THR A 107 2.34 16.02 5.29
CA THR A 107 3.61 16.73 5.10
C THR A 107 3.45 18.13 4.51
N LYS A 108 2.35 18.42 3.80
CA LYS A 108 1.95 19.79 3.41
C LYS A 108 1.69 20.67 4.63
N ALA A 109 1.18 20.10 5.70
CA ALA A 109 0.96 20.77 6.99
C ALA A 109 2.25 20.88 7.85
N GLY A 110 3.42 20.44 7.34
CA GLY A 110 4.68 20.42 8.09
C GLY A 110 4.86 19.19 8.97
N GLY A 111 3.93 18.23 8.93
CA GLY A 111 4.06 16.96 9.66
C GLY A 111 5.18 16.08 9.12
N VAL A 112 5.72 15.19 9.97
CA VAL A 112 6.69 14.19 9.55
C VAL A 112 6.00 13.12 8.72
N PHE A 113 6.61 12.68 7.61
CA PHE A 113 6.09 11.57 6.82
C PHE A 113 6.14 10.25 7.60
N ARG A 114 5.24 9.31 7.28
CA ARG A 114 5.16 7.99 7.91
C ARG A 114 5.65 6.87 7.00
N GLY A 115 5.48 7.05 5.68
CA GLY A 115 5.80 6.06 4.66
C GLY A 115 4.69 5.02 4.46
N VAL A 116 4.73 4.36 3.31
CA VAL A 116 3.79 3.33 2.89
C VAL A 116 4.52 1.99 2.79
N ASN A 117 3.81 0.89 3.04
CA ASN A 117 4.37 -0.43 2.78
C ASN A 117 4.43 -0.68 1.26
N THR A 118 5.64 -0.90 0.74
CA THR A 118 5.90 -1.13 -0.69
C THR A 118 6.23 -2.60 -0.99
N GLY A 119 6.18 -3.49 0.00
CA GLY A 119 6.39 -4.93 -0.20
C GLY A 119 5.23 -5.58 -0.95
N VAL A 120 5.55 -6.55 -1.82
CA VAL A 120 4.55 -7.35 -2.52
C VAL A 120 3.74 -8.18 -1.52
N VAL A 121 2.41 -8.04 -1.57
CA VAL A 121 1.47 -8.85 -0.78
C VAL A 121 1.34 -10.22 -1.44
N GLN A 122 1.59 -11.28 -0.69
CA GLN A 122 1.50 -12.67 -1.15
C GLN A 122 0.62 -13.48 -0.18
N GLY A 123 -0.68 -13.32 -0.30
CA GLY A 123 -1.69 -14.07 0.47
C GLY A 123 -2.28 -15.23 -0.32
N THR A 124 -2.24 -15.18 -1.65
CA THR A 124 -2.80 -16.20 -2.54
C THR A 124 -1.85 -17.41 -2.63
N PRO A 125 -2.24 -18.61 -2.21
CA PRO A 125 -1.41 -19.82 -2.31
C PRO A 125 -1.31 -20.34 -3.75
N GLY A 126 -0.17 -20.91 -4.12
CA GLY A 126 0.08 -21.56 -5.42
C GLY A 126 0.90 -20.69 -6.39
N GLY A 127 1.11 -21.18 -7.61
CA GLY A 127 1.74 -20.45 -8.72
C GLY A 127 3.27 -20.39 -8.75
N GLY A 128 3.99 -21.10 -7.90
CA GLY A 128 5.45 -21.21 -7.97
C GLY A 128 5.95 -22.12 -9.10
N VAL A 129 7.18 -21.92 -9.58
CA VAL A 129 7.82 -22.72 -10.66
C VAL A 129 7.98 -24.21 -10.32
N GLY A 130 7.76 -24.59 -9.07
CA GLY A 130 7.86 -25.96 -8.56
C GLY A 130 6.53 -26.63 -8.21
N GLY A 131 5.38 -26.00 -8.47
CA GLY A 131 4.08 -26.53 -8.06
C GLY A 131 3.79 -26.38 -6.57
N PHE A 132 2.83 -27.15 -6.08
CA PHE A 132 2.38 -27.15 -4.69
C PHE A 132 3.55 -27.43 -3.72
N GLY A 133 3.95 -26.45 -2.93
CA GLY A 133 5.01 -26.56 -1.93
C GLY A 133 6.25 -25.70 -2.19
N ALA A 134 6.37 -25.03 -3.35
CA ALA A 134 7.48 -24.13 -3.61
C ALA A 134 7.26 -22.71 -3.03
N GLY A 135 6.18 -22.49 -2.29
CA GLY A 135 6.06 -21.32 -1.44
C GLY A 135 7.14 -21.35 -0.36
N ALA A 136 7.98 -20.35 -0.27
CA ALA A 136 8.98 -20.25 0.77
C ALA A 136 8.35 -20.52 2.13
N PRO A 137 8.88 -21.48 2.93
CA PRO A 137 8.38 -21.72 4.27
C PRO A 137 8.58 -20.45 5.09
N GLY A 138 7.51 -19.76 5.47
CA GLY A 138 7.58 -18.57 6.29
C GLY A 138 6.75 -17.38 5.81
N ALA A 139 6.14 -17.41 4.62
CA ALA A 139 5.12 -16.46 4.26
C ALA A 139 3.82 -16.83 4.98
N GLY A 140 3.72 -16.52 6.26
CA GLY A 140 2.46 -16.54 6.98
C GLY A 140 1.52 -15.50 6.37
N ALA A 141 0.22 -15.64 6.60
CA ALA A 141 -0.78 -14.66 6.19
C ALA A 141 -0.36 -13.26 6.68
N GLY A 142 -0.01 -12.38 5.74
CA GLY A 142 0.58 -11.07 6.02
C GLY A 142 2.10 -11.01 5.89
N GLY A 143 2.74 -12.05 5.34
CA GLY A 143 4.16 -12.02 5.07
C GLY A 143 4.50 -10.97 4.00
N THR A 144 4.89 -9.78 4.46
CA THR A 144 5.62 -8.83 3.65
C THR A 144 6.98 -9.42 3.36
N THR A 145 7.18 -9.95 2.17
CA THR A 145 8.55 -10.15 1.69
C THR A 145 9.22 -8.80 1.77
N SER A 146 10.36 -8.73 2.44
CA SER A 146 11.20 -7.56 2.52
C SER A 146 11.72 -7.20 1.13
N GLY A 147 10.82 -6.61 0.32
CA GLY A 147 11.16 -5.87 -0.87
C GLY A 147 12.09 -4.74 -0.46
N ALA A 148 13.15 -4.58 -1.20
CA ALA A 148 14.20 -3.63 -0.93
C ALA A 148 13.60 -2.23 -0.70
N GLY A 149 13.56 -1.79 0.53
CA GLY A 149 13.55 -0.39 0.82
C GLY A 149 12.29 0.28 1.30
N GLY A 150 11.25 -0.43 1.71
CA GLY A 150 10.19 0.22 2.46
C GLY A 150 10.73 0.89 3.72
N ALA A 151 10.59 2.21 3.84
CA ALA A 151 11.04 3.01 4.98
C ALA A 151 10.33 2.68 6.29
N GLY A 152 9.78 1.49 6.44
CA GLY A 152 9.10 1.02 7.64
C GLY A 152 9.25 -0.47 7.89
N ALA A 153 9.62 -1.27 6.88
CA ALA A 153 9.96 -2.66 7.07
C ALA A 153 11.40 -2.78 7.52
N GLY A 154 11.69 -2.27 8.69
CA GLY A 154 12.93 -2.61 9.36
C GLY A 154 13.00 -4.10 9.47
N ALA A 155 14.00 -4.74 8.80
CA ALA A 155 14.50 -6.00 9.30
C ALA A 155 14.52 -5.87 10.82
N SER A 156 14.00 -6.84 11.53
CA SER A 156 13.88 -6.94 12.97
C SER A 156 15.15 -6.54 13.72
N GLY A 157 15.54 -5.32 13.64
CA GLY A 157 16.69 -4.73 14.25
C GLY A 157 16.49 -3.23 14.29
N LEU A 158 16.60 -2.70 15.46
CA LEU A 158 16.55 -1.32 15.95
C LEU A 158 17.35 -0.26 15.15
N VAL A 159 17.39 -0.32 13.83
CA VAL A 159 18.10 0.66 13.01
C VAL A 159 17.14 1.73 12.52
N GLN A 160 17.00 2.79 13.33
CA GLN A 160 16.27 3.98 12.94
C GLN A 160 17.00 4.66 11.76
N SER A 161 16.31 4.74 10.61
CA SER A 161 16.84 5.44 9.43
C SER A 161 16.95 6.95 9.68
N THR A 162 17.92 7.59 9.04
CA THR A 162 18.05 9.06 9.00
C THR A 162 17.15 9.70 7.93
N LEU A 163 16.28 8.93 7.28
CA LEU A 163 15.40 9.46 6.26
C LEU A 163 14.50 10.58 6.84
N GLY A 164 14.61 11.76 6.27
CA GLY A 164 13.92 12.95 6.76
C GLY A 164 14.60 13.64 7.96
N THR A 165 15.71 13.16 8.50
CA THR A 165 16.46 13.83 9.57
C THR A 165 16.95 15.21 9.13
N GLY A 166 17.11 16.14 10.06
CA GLY A 166 17.51 17.52 9.83
C GLY A 166 16.98 18.43 10.93
N THR A 167 16.98 19.75 10.69
CA THR A 167 16.37 20.72 11.61
C THR A 167 14.87 20.44 11.82
N ALA A 168 14.37 20.67 13.03
CA ALA A 168 12.94 20.54 13.30
C ALA A 168 12.12 21.42 12.35
N VAL A 169 11.00 20.89 11.85
CA VAL A 169 10.04 21.61 11.00
C VAL A 169 8.82 21.94 11.85
N ALA A 170 8.43 23.22 11.87
CA ALA A 170 7.21 23.65 12.53
C ALA A 170 5.97 23.28 11.69
N SER A 171 4.81 23.15 12.34
CA SER A 171 3.55 23.00 11.62
C SER A 171 3.25 24.27 10.81
N TYR A 172 2.82 24.10 9.55
CA TYR A 172 2.42 25.19 8.68
C TYR A 172 0.94 25.53 8.82
N ASP A 173 0.16 24.67 9.46
CA ASP A 173 -1.23 24.95 9.71
C ASP A 173 -1.37 26.09 10.73
N PRO A 174 -2.20 27.09 10.42
CA PRO A 174 -2.47 28.17 11.36
C PRO A 174 -3.20 27.63 12.61
N ALA A 175 -2.78 28.10 13.77
CA ALA A 175 -3.42 27.74 15.04
C ALA A 175 -3.93 29.00 15.75
N ILE A 176 -5.15 28.92 16.27
CA ILE A 176 -5.72 29.90 17.20
C ILE A 176 -5.58 29.31 18.59
N ILE A 177 -4.97 30.07 19.47
CA ILE A 177 -4.78 29.71 20.88
C ILE A 177 -5.62 30.66 21.74
N ALA A 178 -6.45 30.14 22.62
CA ALA A 178 -7.19 30.94 23.58
C ALA A 178 -7.02 30.35 24.96
N SER A 179 -6.67 31.19 25.90
CA SER A 179 -6.63 30.81 27.32
C SER A 179 -7.34 31.84 28.17
N VAL A 180 -8.13 31.37 29.12
CA VAL A 180 -8.82 32.20 30.12
C VAL A 180 -8.54 31.59 31.47
N GLY A 181 -8.05 32.38 32.39
CA GLY A 181 -7.69 31.93 33.72
C GLY A 181 -8.02 32.97 34.80
N ALA A 182 -8.22 32.50 36.03
CA ALA A 182 -8.31 33.32 37.21
C ALA A 182 -7.35 32.79 38.28
N GLU A 183 -6.59 33.68 38.86
CA GLU A 183 -5.60 33.37 39.87
C GLU A 183 -5.88 34.18 41.13
N HIS A 184 -5.81 33.56 42.30
CA HIS A 184 -5.75 34.19 43.58
C HIS A 184 -4.39 33.92 44.21
N GLN A 185 -3.61 34.98 44.42
CA GLN A 185 -2.28 34.90 45.02
C GLN A 185 -2.25 35.63 46.35
N THR A 186 -1.79 34.96 47.40
CA THR A 186 -1.54 35.58 48.71
C THR A 186 -0.06 35.46 49.02
N THR A 187 0.62 36.59 49.13
CA THR A 187 2.07 36.67 49.40
C THR A 187 2.33 37.29 50.76
N PRO A 188 2.89 36.58 51.76
CA PRO A 188 3.39 37.16 52.98
C PRO A 188 4.57 38.12 52.70
N LEU A 189 4.52 39.31 53.26
CA LEU A 189 5.52 40.34 53.04
C LEU A 189 6.37 40.57 54.28
N ALA A 190 7.67 40.48 54.13
CA ALA A 190 8.63 40.78 55.17
C ALA A 190 8.67 42.29 55.52
N ASN A 191 8.31 43.17 54.58
CA ASN A 191 8.28 44.62 54.77
C ASN A 191 6.91 45.21 54.36
N ARG A 192 6.17 45.73 55.33
CA ARG A 192 4.87 46.37 55.11
C ARG A 192 4.95 47.73 54.42
N GLN A 193 6.10 48.40 54.46
CA GLN A 193 6.25 49.78 53.95
C GLN A 193 6.09 49.87 52.43
N ILE A 194 6.32 48.76 51.70
CA ILE A 194 6.23 48.73 50.23
C ILE A 194 4.77 48.65 49.73
N TYR A 195 3.93 47.87 50.40
CA TYR A 195 2.56 47.61 49.95
C TYR A 195 1.47 48.00 50.97
N GLY A 196 1.83 48.47 52.15
CA GLY A 196 0.93 48.89 53.21
C GLY A 196 0.19 47.75 53.95
N VAL A 197 0.45 46.50 53.58
CA VAL A 197 -0.21 45.32 54.15
C VAL A 197 0.80 44.22 54.50
N PRO A 198 0.54 43.38 55.53
CA PRO A 198 1.42 42.26 55.87
C PRO A 198 1.28 41.06 54.91
N LEU A 199 0.08 40.90 54.31
CA LEU A 199 -0.28 39.87 53.35
C LEU A 199 -0.80 40.57 52.10
N LEU A 200 -0.09 40.49 51.00
CA LEU A 200 -0.55 41.02 49.73
C LEU A 200 -1.44 39.96 49.04
N GLN A 201 -2.68 40.35 48.76
CA GLN A 201 -3.62 39.53 48.00
C GLN A 201 -3.83 40.14 46.61
N LEU A 202 -3.57 39.32 45.59
CA LEU A 202 -3.79 39.65 44.19
C LEU A 202 -4.79 38.68 43.61
N ASN A 203 -5.85 39.19 42.99
CA ASN A 203 -6.78 38.38 42.20
C ASN A 203 -6.64 38.83 40.74
N THR A 204 -6.13 37.94 39.91
CA THR A 204 -5.86 38.21 38.48
C THR A 204 -6.77 37.36 37.60
N GLY A 205 -7.61 38.00 36.81
CA GLY A 205 -8.29 37.36 35.68
C GLY A 205 -7.54 37.67 34.40
N GLN A 206 -7.20 36.66 33.62
CA GLN A 206 -6.44 36.81 32.38
C GLN A 206 -7.19 36.13 31.23
N ALA A 207 -7.19 36.80 30.08
CA ALA A 207 -7.71 36.26 28.83
C ALA A 207 -6.68 36.55 27.73
N THR A 208 -6.13 35.49 27.13
CA THR A 208 -5.15 35.57 26.04
C THR A 208 -5.74 34.94 24.79
N PHE A 209 -5.64 35.63 23.67
CA PHE A 209 -5.97 35.14 22.34
C PHE A 209 -4.72 35.24 21.45
N GLY A 210 -4.37 34.15 20.81
CA GLY A 210 -3.20 34.09 19.94
C GLY A 210 -3.51 33.46 18.59
N TYR A 211 -2.78 33.90 17.57
CA TYR A 211 -2.70 33.26 16.26
C TYR A 211 -1.24 32.98 15.97
N THR A 212 -0.92 31.76 15.55
CA THR A 212 0.43 31.39 15.18
C THR A 212 0.44 30.63 13.86
N GLN A 213 1.43 30.93 13.01
CA GLN A 213 1.62 30.25 11.74
C GLN A 213 3.11 30.20 11.39
N ALA A 214 3.57 29.03 10.91
CA ALA A 214 4.89 28.89 10.32
C ALA A 214 4.78 28.75 8.80
N PHE A 215 5.90 29.06 8.11
CA PHE A 215 6.02 29.03 6.65
C PHE A 215 7.20 28.17 6.21
N PRO A 216 7.14 27.59 4.99
CA PRO A 216 8.20 26.74 4.45
C PRO A 216 9.56 27.43 4.24
N THR A 217 9.62 28.74 4.40
CA THR A 217 10.86 29.54 4.33
C THR A 217 11.70 29.46 5.60
N GLY A 218 11.16 28.86 6.69
CA GLY A 218 11.74 28.93 8.02
C GLY A 218 11.34 30.19 8.78
N THR A 219 10.25 30.83 8.34
CA THR A 219 9.61 31.98 8.98
C THR A 219 8.52 31.49 9.91
N SER A 220 8.38 32.11 11.07
CA SER A 220 7.21 32.00 11.92
C SER A 220 6.64 33.38 12.26
N PHE A 221 5.34 33.47 12.34
CA PHE A 221 4.61 34.67 12.66
C PHE A 221 3.60 34.36 13.75
N SER A 222 3.48 35.23 14.75
CA SER A 222 2.45 35.13 15.75
C SER A 222 1.86 36.50 16.11
N VAL A 223 0.59 36.49 16.40
CA VAL A 223 -0.13 37.63 16.96
C VAL A 223 -0.70 37.18 18.29
N GLU A 224 -0.42 37.95 19.32
CA GLU A 224 -0.93 37.68 20.65
C GLU A 224 -1.67 38.90 21.18
N PHE A 225 -2.84 38.68 21.76
CA PHE A 225 -3.65 39.68 22.41
C PHE A 225 -3.94 39.22 23.84
N ASN A 226 -3.33 39.91 24.81
CA ASN A 226 -3.40 39.55 26.23
C ASN A 226 -4.15 40.65 27.01
N ASN A 227 -5.15 40.24 27.76
CA ASN A 227 -5.96 41.12 28.59
C ASN A 227 -5.94 40.60 29.99
N SER A 228 -5.71 41.48 30.96
CA SER A 228 -5.77 41.10 32.36
C SER A 228 -6.53 42.13 33.22
N ARG A 229 -7.19 41.60 34.24
CA ARG A 229 -7.85 42.36 35.29
C ARG A 229 -7.30 41.91 36.61
N GLN A 230 -6.65 42.82 37.35
CA GLN A 230 -6.03 42.52 38.64
C GLN A 230 -6.59 43.41 39.74
N THR A 231 -7.06 42.80 40.82
CA THR A 231 -7.44 43.52 42.07
C THR A 231 -6.41 43.27 43.16
N THR A 232 -6.23 44.24 44.01
CA THR A 232 -5.27 44.17 45.12
C THR A 232 -5.86 44.70 46.44
N ASN A 233 -5.39 44.19 47.56
CA ASN A 233 -5.69 44.69 48.88
C ASN A 233 -4.69 45.75 49.38
N SER A 234 -3.71 46.15 48.56
CA SER A 234 -2.74 47.17 48.91
C SER A 234 -3.32 48.58 48.78
N PRO A 235 -3.22 49.41 49.82
CA PRO A 235 -3.66 50.79 49.73
C PRO A 235 -2.71 51.72 48.96
N PHE A 236 -1.56 51.22 48.49
CA PHE A 236 -0.54 52.03 47.79
C PHE A 236 -0.66 51.94 46.27
N PHE A 237 -1.60 51.15 45.73
CA PHE A 237 -1.89 51.16 44.31
C PHE A 237 -3.00 52.16 43.97
N ASN A 238 -2.78 52.99 42.95
CA ASN A 238 -3.75 54.01 42.55
C ASN A 238 -5.01 53.41 41.91
N LEU A 239 -4.86 52.25 41.23
CA LEU A 239 -5.94 51.57 40.53
C LEU A 239 -6.25 50.21 41.15
N SER A 240 -7.53 49.90 41.32
CA SER A 240 -8.02 48.58 41.71
C SER A 240 -9.48 48.43 41.28
N PRO A 241 -9.81 47.57 40.28
CA PRO A 241 -8.92 46.73 39.52
C PRO A 241 -7.99 47.49 38.54
N VAL A 242 -6.79 47.00 38.37
CA VAL A 242 -5.92 47.35 37.23
C VAL A 242 -6.40 46.58 36.01
N LEU A 243 -6.68 47.25 34.94
CA LEU A 243 -7.07 46.68 33.65
C LEU A 243 -5.91 46.88 32.67
N SER A 244 -5.33 45.79 32.13
CA SER A 244 -4.29 45.91 31.14
C SER A 244 -4.67 45.17 29.86
N SER A 245 -4.39 45.76 28.73
CA SER A 245 -4.56 45.18 27.40
C SER A 245 -3.26 45.34 26.62
N MET A 246 -2.78 44.25 26.01
CA MET A 246 -1.57 44.24 25.24
C MET A 246 -1.78 43.43 23.96
N TYR A 247 -1.32 43.96 22.85
CA TYR A 247 -1.16 43.16 21.64
C TYR A 247 0.32 43.08 21.24
N ARG A 248 0.72 41.97 20.63
CA ARG A 248 2.07 41.75 20.16
C ARG A 248 2.06 40.99 18.83
N PHE A 249 2.69 41.54 17.80
CA PHE A 249 3.00 40.88 16.54
C PHE A 249 4.45 40.42 16.63
N SER A 250 4.70 39.12 16.55
CA SER A 250 6.05 38.56 16.59
C SER A 250 6.39 37.90 15.27
N PHE A 251 7.60 38.12 14.80
CA PHE A 251 8.16 37.58 13.59
C PHE A 251 9.50 36.93 13.90
N GLN A 252 9.70 35.71 13.44
CA GLN A 252 10.99 35.03 13.53
C GLN A 252 11.37 34.43 12.20
N GLN A 253 12.60 34.64 11.76
CA GLN A 253 13.16 34.10 10.52
C GLN A 253 14.47 33.38 10.80
N GLN A 254 14.54 32.09 10.44
CA GLN A 254 15.81 31.37 10.41
C GLN A 254 16.67 31.90 9.26
N LEU A 255 17.98 32.15 9.52
CA LEU A 255 18.90 32.71 8.54
C LEU A 255 20.01 31.73 8.10
N LEU A 256 20.35 30.73 8.91
CA LEU A 256 21.34 29.69 8.62
C LEU A 256 20.72 28.28 8.68
N ALA A 257 20.86 27.56 9.79
CA ALA A 257 20.24 26.26 9.95
C ALA A 257 18.71 26.39 9.88
N GLY A 258 18.07 25.63 8.99
CA GLY A 258 16.61 25.69 8.78
C GLY A 258 16.12 26.83 7.86
N PHE A 259 17.02 27.58 7.19
CA PHE A 259 16.64 28.60 6.23
C PHE A 259 16.23 28.02 4.88
N GLY A 260 15.11 28.55 4.33
CA GLY A 260 14.67 28.29 2.97
C GLY A 260 13.90 26.99 2.77
N PHE A 261 13.43 26.78 1.53
CA PHE A 261 12.58 25.66 1.16
C PHE A 261 13.27 24.29 1.19
N GLY A 262 14.61 24.25 1.12
CA GLY A 262 15.37 23.00 1.10
C GLY A 262 15.12 22.11 2.32
N PRO A 263 15.52 22.56 3.51
CA PRO A 263 15.34 21.81 4.75
C PRO A 263 13.87 21.72 5.21
N ASN A 264 13.07 22.74 4.98
CA ASN A 264 11.71 22.82 5.51
C ASN A 264 10.69 21.99 4.71
N LEU A 265 10.81 21.93 3.38
CA LEU A 265 9.95 21.10 2.53
C LEU A 265 10.50 19.68 2.27
N ARG A 266 11.51 19.22 3.02
CA ARG A 266 12.10 17.90 2.80
C ARG A 266 11.08 16.77 2.96
N TYR A 267 10.24 16.82 3.99
CA TYR A 267 9.21 15.82 4.22
C TYR A 267 8.18 15.77 3.11
N LEU A 268 7.76 16.93 2.60
CA LEU A 268 6.85 16.99 1.46
C LEU A 268 7.48 16.42 0.17
N ARG A 269 8.77 16.70 -0.06
CA ARG A 269 9.48 16.15 -1.23
C ARG A 269 9.63 14.63 -1.12
N ILE A 270 9.98 14.14 0.07
CA ILE A 270 10.08 12.70 0.34
C ILE A 270 8.69 12.06 0.17
N ALA A 271 7.63 12.61 0.76
CA ALA A 271 6.27 12.06 0.64
C ALA A 271 5.77 12.05 -0.82
N ASN A 272 6.10 13.07 -1.63
CA ASN A 272 5.78 13.06 -3.07
C ASN A 272 6.57 11.99 -3.84
N ASN A 273 7.79 11.70 -3.43
CA ASN A 273 8.57 10.60 -3.99
C ASN A 273 8.01 9.25 -3.51
N ASP A 274 7.64 9.13 -2.25
CA ASP A 274 7.03 7.91 -1.69
C ASP A 274 5.68 7.60 -2.33
N LYS A 275 4.91 8.63 -2.73
CA LYS A 275 3.74 8.42 -3.58
C LYS A 275 4.11 7.76 -4.91
N LYS A 276 5.19 8.23 -5.58
CA LYS A 276 5.67 7.59 -6.82
C LYS A 276 6.15 6.16 -6.57
N ILE A 277 6.83 5.92 -5.43
CA ILE A 277 7.23 4.58 -5.02
C ILE A 277 5.99 3.70 -4.84
N SER A 278 4.93 4.21 -4.21
CA SER A 278 3.67 3.48 -4.04
C SER A 278 3.00 3.12 -5.38
N ASP A 279 3.00 4.03 -6.35
CA ASP A 279 2.51 3.77 -7.71
C ASP A 279 3.34 2.68 -8.42
N ILE A 280 4.67 2.74 -8.27
CA ILE A 280 5.59 1.75 -8.84
C ILE A 280 5.44 0.40 -8.14
N ALA A 281 5.34 0.37 -6.81
CA ALA A 281 5.12 -0.85 -6.03
C ALA A 281 3.77 -1.50 -6.34
N PHE A 282 2.74 -0.71 -6.61
CA PHE A 282 1.47 -1.23 -7.10
C PHE A 282 1.62 -1.89 -8.48
N LYS A 283 2.40 -1.30 -9.40
CA LYS A 283 2.73 -1.94 -10.69
C LYS A 283 3.43 -3.28 -10.48
N ASP A 284 4.39 -3.36 -9.56
CA ASP A 284 5.09 -4.59 -9.22
C ASP A 284 4.14 -5.65 -8.64
N GLN A 285 3.22 -5.24 -7.76
CA GLN A 285 2.17 -6.11 -7.23
C GLN A 285 1.29 -6.68 -8.35
N VAL A 286 0.89 -5.86 -9.33
CA VAL A 286 0.09 -6.34 -10.48
C VAL A 286 0.87 -7.37 -11.28
N ILE A 287 2.15 -7.11 -11.60
CA ILE A 287 3.02 -8.05 -12.31
C ILE A 287 3.13 -9.37 -11.53
N ALA A 288 3.40 -9.31 -10.23
CA ALA A 288 3.53 -10.49 -9.38
C ALA A 288 2.23 -11.31 -9.35
N THR A 289 1.09 -10.65 -9.20
CA THR A 289 -0.23 -11.31 -9.17
C THR A 289 -0.57 -11.94 -10.51
N VAL A 290 -0.37 -11.23 -11.63
CA VAL A 290 -0.62 -11.76 -12.98
C VAL A 290 0.26 -12.99 -13.24
N THR A 291 1.55 -12.91 -12.97
CA THR A 291 2.49 -14.04 -13.08
C THR A 291 2.04 -15.24 -12.25
N GLN A 292 1.56 -15.01 -11.04
CA GLN A 292 1.06 -16.06 -10.16
C GLN A 292 -0.21 -16.73 -10.73
N ILE A 293 -1.17 -15.93 -11.23
CA ILE A 293 -2.39 -16.43 -11.85
C ILE A 293 -2.09 -17.26 -13.09
N GLU A 294 -1.19 -16.78 -13.96
CA GLU A 294 -0.74 -17.53 -15.14
C GLU A 294 -0.16 -18.89 -14.76
N ASN A 295 0.69 -18.94 -13.73
CA ASN A 295 1.27 -20.18 -13.23
C ASN A 295 0.22 -21.15 -12.66
N ILE A 296 -0.74 -20.66 -11.85
CA ILE A 296 -1.84 -21.46 -11.29
C ILE A 296 -2.73 -21.98 -12.43
N TYR A 297 -3.00 -21.16 -13.43
CA TYR A 297 -3.82 -21.53 -14.58
C TYR A 297 -3.19 -22.67 -15.39
N TRP A 298 -1.90 -22.59 -15.68
CA TRP A 298 -1.20 -23.67 -16.39
C TRP A 298 -1.04 -24.94 -15.56
N ASP A 299 -0.99 -24.84 -14.22
CA ASP A 299 -1.07 -26.02 -13.34
C ASP A 299 -2.46 -26.67 -13.40
N LEU A 300 -3.54 -25.88 -13.49
CA LEU A 300 -4.89 -26.37 -13.69
C LEU A 300 -5.02 -27.09 -15.04
N VAL A 301 -4.53 -26.48 -16.13
CA VAL A 301 -4.55 -27.10 -17.49
C VAL A 301 -3.79 -28.41 -17.48
N ASN A 302 -2.62 -28.46 -16.84
CA ASN A 302 -1.81 -29.67 -16.70
C ASN A 302 -2.59 -30.78 -15.95
N ALA A 303 -3.18 -30.46 -14.80
CA ALA A 303 -3.95 -31.43 -14.00
C ALA A 303 -5.19 -31.92 -14.76
N TYR A 304 -5.85 -31.04 -15.51
CA TYR A 304 -7.00 -31.38 -16.32
C TYR A 304 -6.64 -32.37 -17.46
N GLU A 305 -5.55 -32.10 -18.21
CA GLU A 305 -5.10 -32.99 -19.27
C GLU A 305 -4.56 -34.32 -18.74
N GLN A 306 -3.85 -34.32 -17.59
CA GLN A 306 -3.43 -35.53 -16.93
C GLN A 306 -4.61 -36.41 -16.49
N ALA A 307 -5.67 -35.82 -15.94
CA ALA A 307 -6.89 -36.55 -15.59
C ALA A 307 -7.54 -37.20 -16.82
N GLN A 308 -7.60 -36.50 -17.97
CA GLN A 308 -8.11 -37.06 -19.22
C GLN A 308 -7.26 -38.24 -19.74
N VAL A 309 -5.93 -38.13 -19.72
CA VAL A 309 -5.04 -39.22 -20.16
C VAL A 309 -5.23 -40.45 -19.25
N ASN A 310 -5.31 -40.28 -17.94
CA ASN A 310 -5.53 -41.38 -17.01
C ASN A 310 -6.93 -42.01 -17.15
N GLU A 311 -7.96 -41.23 -17.46
CA GLU A 311 -9.31 -41.74 -17.72
C GLU A 311 -9.34 -42.61 -18.99
N GLN A 312 -8.69 -42.17 -20.06
CA GLN A 312 -8.54 -42.97 -21.29
C GLN A 312 -7.72 -44.24 -21.05
N SER A 313 -6.66 -44.15 -20.23
CA SER A 313 -5.83 -45.31 -19.89
C SER A 313 -6.60 -46.35 -19.07
N LEU A 314 -7.43 -45.92 -18.11
CA LEU A 314 -8.31 -46.83 -17.33
C LEU A 314 -9.36 -47.48 -18.24
N ALA A 315 -10.02 -46.75 -19.12
CA ALA A 315 -11.02 -47.27 -20.05
C ALA A 315 -10.42 -48.35 -20.97
N PHE A 316 -9.20 -48.11 -21.46
CA PHE A 316 -8.46 -49.12 -22.23
C PHE A 316 -8.13 -50.37 -21.41
N ALA A 317 -7.62 -50.20 -20.17
CA ALA A 317 -7.30 -51.31 -19.27
C ALA A 317 -8.56 -52.17 -18.93
N GLN A 318 -9.69 -51.54 -18.67
CA GLN A 318 -10.98 -52.23 -18.47
C GLN A 318 -11.40 -53.05 -19.69
N THR A 319 -11.34 -52.43 -20.87
CA THR A 319 -11.67 -53.12 -22.14
C THR A 319 -10.74 -54.32 -22.36
N SER A 320 -9.45 -54.15 -22.07
CA SER A 320 -8.44 -55.22 -22.19
C SER A 320 -8.70 -56.36 -21.20
N PHE A 321 -9.08 -56.05 -19.96
CA PHE A 321 -9.43 -57.02 -18.95
C PHE A 321 -10.70 -57.82 -19.34
N ASP A 322 -11.74 -57.17 -19.83
CA ASP A 322 -12.97 -57.79 -20.27
C ASP A 322 -12.71 -58.74 -21.47
N ASN A 323 -11.82 -58.35 -22.38
CA ASN A 323 -11.40 -59.18 -23.51
C ASN A 323 -10.59 -60.39 -23.01
N ALA A 324 -9.66 -60.21 -22.05
CA ALA A 324 -8.90 -61.29 -21.45
C ALA A 324 -9.82 -62.29 -20.71
N LYS A 325 -10.85 -61.83 -20.00
CA LYS A 325 -11.87 -62.74 -19.40
C LYS A 325 -12.58 -63.60 -20.44
N LYS A 326 -12.99 -63.00 -21.58
CA LYS A 326 -13.66 -63.72 -22.65
C LYS A 326 -12.71 -64.76 -23.30
N GLN A 327 -11.43 -64.42 -23.48
CA GLN A 327 -10.42 -65.33 -24.00
C GLN A 327 -10.10 -66.47 -23.06
N LEU A 328 -10.14 -66.25 -21.73
CA LEU A 328 -9.99 -67.32 -20.75
C LEU A 328 -11.18 -68.29 -20.77
N GLN A 329 -12.40 -67.78 -20.93
CA GLN A 329 -13.60 -68.60 -21.12
C GLN A 329 -13.53 -69.50 -22.35
N LEU A 330 -12.78 -69.07 -23.39
CA LEU A 330 -12.53 -69.84 -24.60
C LEU A 330 -11.25 -70.69 -24.52
N GLU A 331 -10.65 -70.79 -23.31
CA GLU A 331 -9.39 -71.47 -23.01
C GLU A 331 -8.20 -71.04 -23.91
N SER A 332 -8.26 -69.82 -24.44
CA SER A 332 -7.25 -69.27 -25.38
C SER A 332 -6.07 -68.64 -24.68
N ILE A 333 -6.17 -68.29 -23.41
CA ILE A 333 -5.10 -67.66 -22.61
C ILE A 333 -4.99 -68.26 -21.20
N PRO A 334 -3.82 -68.22 -20.55
CA PRO A 334 -3.64 -68.63 -19.17
C PRO A 334 -4.38 -67.73 -18.19
N ALA A 335 -4.86 -68.28 -17.06
CA ALA A 335 -5.47 -67.51 -15.97
C ALA A 335 -4.55 -66.39 -15.41
N MET A 336 -3.22 -66.58 -15.49
CA MET A 336 -2.22 -65.59 -15.07
C MET A 336 -2.32 -64.28 -15.87
N ASP A 337 -2.69 -64.32 -17.13
CA ASP A 337 -2.82 -63.11 -17.96
C ASP A 337 -4.04 -62.29 -17.63
N VAL A 338 -5.13 -62.96 -17.18
CA VAL A 338 -6.31 -62.27 -16.63
C VAL A 338 -5.98 -61.58 -15.31
N MET A 339 -5.22 -62.26 -14.42
CA MET A 339 -4.77 -61.65 -13.15
C MET A 339 -3.88 -60.42 -13.38
N ARG A 340 -3.01 -60.47 -14.41
CA ARG A 340 -2.18 -59.32 -14.82
C ARG A 340 -3.04 -58.16 -15.31
N ALA A 341 -4.07 -58.44 -16.15
CA ALA A 341 -4.97 -57.42 -16.63
C ALA A 341 -5.79 -56.78 -15.50
N GLU A 342 -6.21 -57.59 -14.51
CA GLU A 342 -6.92 -57.10 -13.31
C GLU A 342 -6.02 -56.18 -12.46
N ALA A 343 -4.76 -56.58 -12.26
CA ALA A 343 -3.78 -55.74 -11.56
C ALA A 343 -3.52 -54.41 -12.28
N GLU A 344 -3.51 -54.41 -13.62
CA GLU A 344 -3.34 -53.19 -14.40
C GLU A 344 -4.57 -52.28 -14.28
N VAL A 345 -5.81 -52.80 -14.30
CA VAL A 345 -7.01 -52.02 -14.03
C VAL A 345 -6.95 -51.34 -12.67
N SER A 346 -6.61 -52.09 -11.63
CA SER A 346 -6.47 -51.56 -10.27
C SER A 346 -5.41 -50.47 -10.16
N LYS A 347 -4.30 -50.62 -10.89
CA LYS A 347 -3.25 -49.60 -10.96
C LYS A 347 -3.71 -48.34 -11.66
N ARG A 348 -4.41 -48.43 -12.80
CA ARG A 348 -4.96 -47.28 -13.54
C ARG A 348 -6.06 -46.57 -12.78
N ASP A 349 -6.88 -47.29 -12.03
CA ASP A 349 -7.89 -46.70 -11.17
C ASP A 349 -7.25 -45.87 -10.04
N GLN A 350 -6.17 -46.40 -9.43
CA GLN A 350 -5.37 -45.63 -8.46
C GLN A 350 -4.80 -44.35 -9.11
N ASP A 351 -4.17 -44.48 -10.29
CA ASP A 351 -3.55 -43.35 -11.00
C ASP A 351 -4.61 -42.27 -11.35
N LEU A 352 -5.83 -42.67 -11.79
CA LEU A 352 -6.94 -41.77 -12.05
C LEU A 352 -7.45 -41.06 -10.78
N THR A 353 -7.53 -41.80 -9.68
CA THR A 353 -7.96 -41.22 -8.40
C THR A 353 -6.98 -40.14 -7.94
N VAL A 354 -5.67 -40.38 -8.06
CA VAL A 354 -4.64 -39.36 -7.75
C VAL A 354 -4.75 -38.16 -8.70
N ALA A 355 -4.95 -38.39 -9.99
CA ALA A 355 -5.08 -37.30 -10.96
C ALA A 355 -6.33 -36.44 -10.71
N ARG A 356 -7.48 -37.08 -10.37
CA ARG A 356 -8.73 -36.36 -10.04
C ARG A 356 -8.63 -35.53 -8.77
N THR A 357 -8.00 -36.07 -7.72
CA THR A 357 -7.79 -35.31 -6.48
C THR A 357 -6.82 -34.15 -6.68
N THR A 358 -5.79 -34.33 -7.54
CA THR A 358 -4.89 -33.23 -7.93
C THR A 358 -5.64 -32.14 -8.70
N LEU A 359 -6.51 -32.52 -9.63
CA LEU A 359 -7.35 -31.58 -10.37
C LEU A 359 -8.27 -30.77 -9.43
N GLN A 360 -8.96 -31.46 -8.51
CA GLN A 360 -9.81 -30.78 -7.51
C GLN A 360 -9.04 -29.76 -6.67
N LEU A 361 -7.80 -30.09 -6.29
CA LEU A 361 -6.95 -29.17 -5.57
C LEU A 361 -6.60 -27.94 -6.43
N GLN A 362 -6.24 -28.12 -7.72
CA GLN A 362 -5.94 -27.01 -8.61
C GLN A 362 -7.18 -26.15 -8.91
N GLU A 363 -8.35 -26.76 -8.99
CA GLU A 363 -9.63 -26.04 -9.10
C GLU A 363 -9.90 -25.17 -7.87
N LEU A 364 -9.59 -25.66 -6.67
CA LEU A 364 -9.74 -24.88 -5.43
C LEU A 364 -8.75 -23.72 -5.40
N LEU A 365 -7.49 -23.95 -5.79
CA LEU A 365 -6.46 -22.90 -5.82
C LEU A 365 -6.80 -21.78 -6.79
N ILE A 366 -7.24 -22.12 -8.01
CA ILE A 366 -7.62 -21.10 -8.99
C ILE A 366 -8.87 -20.34 -8.54
N LYS A 367 -9.88 -21.00 -8.00
CA LYS A 367 -11.07 -20.33 -7.44
C LYS A 367 -10.69 -19.36 -6.33
N ASN A 368 -9.83 -19.76 -5.39
CA ASN A 368 -9.34 -18.88 -4.33
C ASN A 368 -8.60 -17.65 -4.89
N ALA A 369 -7.85 -17.82 -5.96
CA ALA A 369 -7.12 -16.73 -6.58
C ALA A 369 -8.01 -15.73 -7.34
N LEU A 370 -9.18 -16.19 -7.84
CA LEU A 370 -10.09 -15.43 -8.68
C LEU A 370 -11.31 -14.86 -7.95
N THR A 371 -11.49 -15.16 -6.67
CA THR A 371 -12.65 -14.75 -5.87
C THR A 371 -12.25 -13.97 -4.63
N LYS A 372 -13.12 -13.09 -4.17
CA LYS A 372 -12.97 -12.39 -2.89
C LYS A 372 -13.45 -13.22 -1.71
N SER A 373 -14.47 -14.06 -1.93
CA SER A 373 -15.02 -14.99 -0.95
C SER A 373 -15.38 -16.30 -1.65
N LEU A 374 -15.12 -17.41 -0.95
CA LEU A 374 -15.52 -18.77 -1.33
C LEU A 374 -16.80 -19.22 -0.59
N ASP A 375 -17.47 -18.33 0.14
CA ASP A 375 -18.62 -18.68 0.98
C ASP A 375 -19.87 -19.12 0.18
N ASP A 376 -19.85 -18.99 -1.16
CA ASP A 376 -20.91 -19.49 -2.03
C ASP A 376 -20.71 -21.00 -2.30
N PRO A 377 -21.54 -21.88 -1.71
CA PRO A 377 -21.41 -23.33 -1.90
C PRO A 377 -21.64 -23.77 -3.35
N VAL A 378 -22.35 -22.97 -4.14
CA VAL A 378 -22.54 -23.26 -5.59
C VAL A 378 -21.21 -23.10 -6.30
N LEU A 379 -20.47 -22.04 -6.00
CA LEU A 379 -19.15 -21.77 -6.61
C LEU A 379 -18.10 -22.82 -6.20
N GLU A 380 -18.14 -23.29 -4.95
CA GLU A 380 -17.23 -24.32 -4.46
C GLU A 380 -17.42 -25.64 -5.23
N ALA A 381 -18.67 -26.05 -5.48
CA ALA A 381 -19.03 -27.32 -6.11
C ALA A 381 -18.84 -27.33 -7.64
N VAL A 382 -18.81 -26.17 -8.32
CA VAL A 382 -18.72 -26.10 -9.80
C VAL A 382 -17.34 -26.52 -10.30
N PRO A 383 -17.20 -27.55 -11.17
CA PRO A 383 -15.89 -27.92 -11.74
C PRO A 383 -15.41 -26.84 -12.73
N VAL A 384 -14.08 -26.66 -12.78
CA VAL A 384 -13.43 -25.69 -13.68
C VAL A 384 -12.92 -26.40 -14.94
N VAL A 385 -13.34 -25.92 -16.09
CA VAL A 385 -12.90 -26.44 -17.39
C VAL A 385 -12.05 -25.38 -18.09
N PRO A 386 -10.72 -25.58 -18.18
CA PRO A 386 -9.88 -24.66 -18.93
C PRO A 386 -10.20 -24.75 -20.42
N THR A 387 -10.27 -23.59 -21.09
CA THR A 387 -10.54 -23.53 -22.55
C THR A 387 -9.26 -23.65 -23.38
N ASP A 388 -8.13 -23.23 -22.83
CA ASP A 388 -6.84 -23.33 -23.49
C ASP A 388 -6.29 -24.76 -23.36
N ARG A 389 -5.71 -25.28 -24.44
CA ARG A 389 -5.20 -26.64 -24.51
C ARG A 389 -3.71 -26.64 -24.82
N LEU A 390 -2.96 -27.49 -24.11
CA LEU A 390 -1.53 -27.68 -24.35
C LEU A 390 -1.23 -28.30 -25.72
N GLN A 391 -2.10 -29.16 -26.20
CA GLN A 391 -1.89 -29.91 -27.49
C GLN A 391 -1.90 -29.01 -28.74
N GLY A 392 -2.51 -27.80 -28.66
CA GLY A 392 -2.56 -26.83 -29.76
C GLY A 392 -1.34 -25.91 -29.86
N THR A 393 -0.51 -25.87 -28.84
CA THR A 393 0.64 -24.97 -28.79
C THR A 393 1.72 -25.50 -29.71
N GLN A 394 1.77 -25.00 -30.94
CA GLN A 394 2.94 -25.20 -31.79
C GLN A 394 4.12 -24.51 -31.09
N VAL A 395 5.06 -25.30 -30.59
CA VAL A 395 6.40 -24.79 -30.31
C VAL A 395 6.92 -24.32 -31.65
N GLN A 396 6.69 -23.06 -31.99
CA GLN A 396 7.36 -22.46 -33.12
C GLN A 396 8.85 -22.47 -32.77
N ARG A 397 9.56 -23.51 -33.23
CA ARG A 397 10.92 -23.28 -33.62
C ARG A 397 10.83 -22.22 -34.71
N THR A 398 10.97 -20.98 -34.32
CA THR A 398 11.53 -19.98 -35.22
C THR A 398 12.86 -20.58 -35.65
N GLN A 399 12.97 -20.97 -36.90
CA GLN A 399 14.14 -21.62 -37.51
C GLN A 399 15.35 -20.68 -37.62
N GLU A 400 15.25 -19.53 -37.03
CA GLU A 400 16.34 -18.71 -36.55
C GLU A 400 15.99 -18.38 -35.12
N PRO A 401 16.94 -18.49 -34.15
CA PRO A 401 16.78 -17.65 -33.01
C PRO A 401 16.67 -16.23 -33.60
N ALA A 402 15.49 -15.63 -33.59
CA ALA A 402 15.46 -14.21 -33.37
C ALA A 402 16.17 -14.09 -32.03
N THR A 403 17.49 -14.09 -32.09
CA THR A 403 18.36 -13.60 -31.06
C THR A 403 18.05 -12.12 -31.02
N VAL A 404 16.88 -11.79 -30.42
CA VAL A 404 16.84 -10.57 -29.64
C VAL A 404 18.07 -10.75 -28.78
N ALA A 405 19.13 -10.01 -29.13
CA ALA A 405 20.40 -10.25 -28.50
C ALA A 405 20.13 -10.23 -27.00
N VAL A 406 20.63 -11.21 -26.24
CA VAL A 406 20.44 -11.26 -24.76
C VAL A 406 20.63 -9.89 -24.15
N GLN A 407 21.45 -9.08 -24.80
CA GLN A 407 21.74 -7.71 -24.43
C GLN A 407 20.53 -6.77 -24.57
N ASP A 408 19.68 -6.98 -25.58
CA ASP A 408 18.48 -6.17 -25.78
C ASP A 408 17.41 -6.52 -24.74
N LEU A 409 17.24 -7.81 -24.41
CA LEU A 409 16.37 -8.25 -23.32
C LEU A 409 16.83 -7.69 -21.96
N ILE A 410 18.14 -7.68 -21.72
CA ILE A 410 18.70 -7.07 -20.50
C ILE A 410 18.49 -5.55 -20.50
N ALA A 411 18.66 -4.88 -21.65
CA ALA A 411 18.43 -3.44 -21.76
C ALA A 411 16.95 -3.10 -21.50
N GLN A 412 16.04 -3.88 -22.07
CA GLN A 412 14.60 -3.78 -21.82
C GLN A 412 14.30 -3.98 -20.33
N ALA A 413 14.77 -5.05 -19.71
CA ALA A 413 14.57 -5.33 -18.29
C ALA A 413 15.09 -4.20 -17.39
N LEU A 414 16.25 -3.63 -17.69
CA LEU A 414 16.81 -2.51 -16.94
C LEU A 414 16.01 -1.19 -17.12
N HIS A 415 15.18 -1.09 -18.15
CA HIS A 415 14.31 0.04 -18.39
C HIS A 415 12.92 -0.17 -17.78
N ASP A 416 12.31 -1.34 -17.93
CA ASP A 416 10.89 -1.57 -17.68
C ASP A 416 10.58 -2.11 -16.28
N ARG A 417 11.57 -2.71 -15.61
CA ARG A 417 11.36 -3.31 -14.28
C ARG A 417 11.13 -2.26 -13.20
N PRO A 418 10.00 -2.38 -12.45
CA PRO A 418 9.59 -1.41 -11.45
C PRO A 418 10.55 -1.32 -10.28
N GLU A 419 11.21 -2.41 -9.87
CA GLU A 419 12.09 -2.43 -8.69
C GLU A 419 13.31 -1.51 -8.87
N LEU A 420 13.80 -1.37 -10.11
CA LEU A 420 14.92 -0.46 -10.39
C LEU A 420 14.47 1.00 -10.32
N ALA A 421 13.29 1.31 -10.85
CA ALA A 421 12.69 2.64 -10.76
C ALA A 421 12.41 3.04 -9.30
N GLU A 422 11.93 2.11 -8.47
CA GLU A 422 11.77 2.31 -7.02
C GLU A 422 13.11 2.64 -6.35
N SER A 423 14.15 1.86 -6.65
CA SER A 423 15.49 2.09 -6.11
C SER A 423 16.07 3.45 -6.50
N ASP A 424 15.77 3.96 -7.71
CA ASP A 424 16.20 5.30 -8.15
C ASP A 424 15.51 6.40 -7.37
N VAL A 425 14.22 6.25 -7.07
CA VAL A 425 13.46 7.20 -6.25
C VAL A 425 13.90 7.17 -4.79
N ASP A 426 14.19 5.97 -4.20
CA ASP A 426 14.78 5.88 -2.84
C ASP A 426 16.13 6.58 -2.76
N LEU A 427 16.99 6.41 -3.77
CA LEU A 427 18.27 7.11 -3.84
C LEU A 427 18.10 8.64 -3.84
N ALA A 428 17.06 9.16 -4.55
CA ALA A 428 16.72 10.57 -4.52
C ALA A 428 16.25 11.02 -3.13
N ASN A 429 15.48 10.20 -2.41
CA ASN A 429 15.05 10.45 -1.03
C ASN A 429 16.27 10.53 -0.07
N ARG A 430 17.23 9.61 -0.21
CA ARG A 430 18.48 9.64 0.55
C ARG A 430 19.30 10.91 0.26
N GLN A 431 19.29 11.38 -0.99
CA GLN A 431 19.97 12.63 -1.36
C GLN A 431 19.29 13.85 -0.71
N ILE A 432 17.96 13.89 -0.62
CA ILE A 432 17.21 14.95 0.07
C ILE A 432 17.61 14.96 1.55
N SER A 433 17.59 13.80 2.21
CA SER A 433 17.94 13.65 3.63
C SER A 433 19.38 14.07 3.90
N ARG A 434 20.32 13.67 3.04
CA ARG A 434 21.72 14.08 3.10
C ARG A 434 21.91 15.60 3.02
N LYS A 435 21.17 16.28 2.13
CA LYS A 435 21.19 17.74 2.04
C LYS A 435 20.63 18.40 3.30
N ALA A 436 19.56 17.85 3.87
CA ALA A 436 18.96 18.35 5.10
C ALA A 436 19.89 18.15 6.32
N ALA A 437 20.54 16.99 6.43
CA ALA A 437 21.53 16.72 7.48
C ALA A 437 22.74 17.66 7.39
N ARG A 438 23.20 18.00 6.17
CA ARG A 438 24.26 19.00 5.98
C ARG A 438 23.83 20.40 6.40
N ASN A 439 22.59 20.81 6.14
CA ASN A 439 22.06 22.08 6.63
C ASN A 439 22.00 22.14 8.16
N ALA A 440 21.71 21.01 8.83
CA ALA A 440 21.69 20.92 10.28
C ALA A 440 23.07 21.06 10.95
N LEU A 441 24.18 20.96 10.20
CA LEU A 441 25.55 21.24 10.71
C LEU A 441 25.78 22.73 10.93
N LEU A 442 25.05 23.59 10.25
CA LEU A 442 25.22 25.04 10.38
C LEU A 442 24.79 25.50 11.77
N PRO A 443 25.43 26.57 12.31
CA PRO A 443 24.91 27.25 13.49
C PRO A 443 23.46 27.72 13.27
N SER A 444 22.63 27.78 14.31
CA SER A 444 21.33 28.43 14.20
C SER A 444 21.48 29.93 14.43
N LEU A 445 21.11 30.71 13.42
CA LEU A 445 20.98 32.15 13.47
C LEU A 445 19.53 32.50 13.10
N SER A 446 18.85 33.20 13.99
CA SER A 446 17.48 33.67 13.73
C SER A 446 17.39 35.18 13.95
N LEU A 447 16.71 35.87 13.05
CA LEU A 447 16.19 37.21 13.23
C LEU A 447 14.89 37.12 14.01
N ILE A 448 14.78 37.85 15.10
CA ILE A 448 13.57 37.99 15.91
C ILE A 448 13.16 39.45 15.91
N ALA A 449 11.93 39.72 15.56
CA ALA A 449 11.35 41.04 15.63
C ALA A 449 9.96 40.96 16.24
N PHE A 450 9.62 41.91 17.07
CA PHE A 450 8.24 42.08 17.51
C PHE A 450 7.89 43.56 17.59
N TYR A 451 6.59 43.82 17.39
CA TYR A 451 5.98 45.10 17.61
C TYR A 451 4.67 44.90 18.36
N GLY A 452 4.42 45.75 19.36
CA GLY A 452 3.23 45.70 20.17
C GLY A 452 2.89 47.03 20.78
N GLY A 453 1.76 47.05 21.43
CA GLY A 453 1.32 48.18 22.24
C GLY A 453 0.63 47.68 23.50
N SER A 454 0.77 48.45 24.56
CA SER A 454 0.10 48.19 25.82
C SER A 454 -0.75 49.36 26.25
N GLY A 455 -1.87 49.06 26.88
CA GLY A 455 -2.78 50.07 27.44
C GLY A 455 -3.18 49.69 28.86
N LEU A 456 -3.26 50.71 29.68
CA LEU A 456 -3.64 50.60 31.08
C LEU A 456 -4.96 51.35 31.30
N GLY A 457 -5.82 50.80 32.16
CA GLY A 457 -7.05 51.39 32.61
C GLY A 457 -7.44 50.89 33.98
N GLY A 458 -8.52 51.40 34.49
CA GLY A 458 -9.08 50.95 35.75
C GLY A 458 -9.59 52.09 36.63
N PRO A 459 -10.58 51.83 37.46
CA PRO A 459 -11.07 52.81 38.41
C PRO A 459 -10.05 53.05 39.53
N LEU A 460 -10.16 54.23 40.14
CA LEU A 460 -9.33 54.56 41.31
C LEU A 460 -9.57 53.55 42.45
N ASN A 461 -8.50 53.20 43.14
CA ASN A 461 -8.56 52.26 44.25
C ASN A 461 -9.29 52.87 45.46
N PRO A 462 -10.42 52.31 45.90
CA PRO A 462 -11.19 52.89 46.99
C PRO A 462 -10.48 52.85 48.36
N ILE A 463 -9.46 51.97 48.48
CA ILE A 463 -8.68 51.84 49.73
C ILE A 463 -7.33 52.56 49.66
N TYR A 464 -7.13 53.40 48.64
CA TYR A 464 -5.87 54.12 48.44
C TYR A 464 -5.59 55.05 49.64
N ASN A 465 -4.40 54.95 50.23
CA ASN A 465 -3.97 55.75 51.34
C ASN A 465 -2.42 55.91 51.35
N ILE A 466 -1.95 56.91 50.61
CA ILE A 466 -0.55 57.36 50.70
C ILE A 466 -0.57 58.75 51.28
N PRO A 467 0.05 59.01 52.48
CA PRO A 467 0.03 60.32 53.10
C PRO A 467 0.62 61.41 52.22
N GLY A 468 -0.17 62.50 52.03
CA GLY A 468 0.28 63.64 51.20
C GLY A 468 0.20 63.48 49.70
N VAL A 469 -0.28 62.35 49.19
CA VAL A 469 -0.42 62.07 47.72
C VAL A 469 -1.91 61.86 47.38
N PRO A 470 -2.51 62.73 46.55
CA PRO A 470 -3.93 62.54 46.16
C PRO A 470 -4.08 61.31 45.25
N ASN A 471 -5.21 60.57 45.45
CA ASN A 471 -5.57 59.48 44.55
C ASN A 471 -6.07 60.05 43.22
N SER A 472 -5.21 60.15 42.23
CA SER A 472 -5.56 60.63 40.88
C SER A 472 -4.95 59.74 39.83
N SER A 473 -5.61 59.59 38.68
CA SER A 473 -5.12 58.83 37.54
C SER A 473 -5.59 59.47 36.25
N ASN A 474 -4.71 59.58 35.29
CA ASN A 474 -5.00 60.06 33.93
C ASN A 474 -5.36 58.92 32.98
N VAL A 475 -5.48 57.66 33.46
CA VAL A 475 -5.86 56.51 32.63
C VAL A 475 -7.39 56.32 32.64
N PRO A 476 -7.98 55.81 31.57
CA PRO A 476 -9.41 55.54 31.47
C PRO A 476 -9.86 54.56 32.56
N PRO A 477 -11.08 54.77 33.14
CA PRO A 477 -11.58 53.91 34.22
C PRO A 477 -12.07 52.53 33.76
N ASP A 478 -12.19 52.33 32.46
CA ASP A 478 -12.81 51.15 31.86
C ASP A 478 -11.86 50.36 30.97
N PHE A 479 -12.30 49.17 30.59
CA PHE A 479 -11.54 48.28 29.70
C PHE A 479 -11.47 48.80 28.27
N SER A 480 -12.52 49.48 27.77
CA SER A 480 -12.52 50.01 26.42
C SER A 480 -11.44 51.10 26.25
N GLY A 481 -11.23 51.93 27.23
CA GLY A 481 -10.17 52.92 27.22
C GLY A 481 -8.77 52.30 27.33
N ALA A 482 -8.59 51.22 28.14
CA ALA A 482 -7.36 50.47 28.19
C ALA A 482 -7.04 49.87 26.81
N LEU A 483 -8.04 49.31 26.12
CA LEU A 483 -7.92 48.75 24.78
C LEU A 483 -7.57 49.83 23.74
N GLN A 484 -8.26 50.99 23.80
CA GLN A 484 -7.97 52.10 22.90
C GLN A 484 -6.53 52.62 23.09
N ASN A 485 -6.06 52.71 24.34
CA ASN A 485 -4.68 53.09 24.65
C ASN A 485 -3.64 52.06 24.16
N ALA A 486 -3.97 50.80 24.15
CA ALA A 486 -3.08 49.80 23.54
C ALA A 486 -2.89 50.05 22.04
N PHE A 487 -3.93 50.46 21.29
CA PHE A 487 -3.87 50.65 19.83
C PHE A 487 -3.53 52.06 19.40
N ASN A 488 -3.63 53.08 20.24
CA ASN A 488 -3.27 54.45 19.88
C ASN A 488 -1.78 54.78 19.93
N ASN A 489 -0.94 53.75 20.12
CA ASN A 489 0.52 53.87 20.13
C ASN A 489 1.05 54.71 21.32
N SER A 490 0.29 54.82 22.42
CA SER A 490 0.70 55.58 23.58
C SER A 490 1.86 54.92 24.36
N ALA A 491 1.95 53.60 24.32
CA ALA A 491 3.01 52.81 24.92
C ALA A 491 3.48 51.69 23.96
N PRO A 492 4.26 52.02 22.95
CA PRO A 492 4.74 51.07 21.96
C PRO A 492 5.86 50.20 22.54
N ASP A 493 5.83 48.89 22.20
CA ASP A 493 6.87 47.92 22.54
C ASP A 493 7.39 47.32 21.26
N TYR A 494 8.67 47.52 20.92
CA TYR A 494 9.28 46.98 19.73
C TYR A 494 10.70 46.46 20.00
N TYR A 495 11.01 45.38 19.30
CA TYR A 495 12.31 44.74 19.40
C TYR A 495 12.74 44.19 18.05
N VAL A 496 14.00 44.35 17.69
CA VAL A 496 14.64 43.68 16.57
C VAL A 496 15.99 43.17 17.04
N GLY A 497 16.25 41.91 16.87
CA GLY A 497 17.49 41.31 17.33
C GLY A 497 17.82 40.02 16.62
N PHE A 498 19.05 39.57 16.83
CA PHE A 498 19.53 38.30 16.30
C PHE A 498 19.82 37.35 17.48
N ASN A 499 19.39 36.08 17.29
CA ASN A 499 19.76 35.04 18.22
C ASN A 499 20.68 34.04 17.49
N LEU A 500 21.93 33.97 17.95
CA LEU A 500 22.94 33.06 17.42
C LEU A 500 23.25 31.98 18.45
N ASN A 501 23.07 30.71 18.04
CA ASN A 501 23.41 29.54 18.83
C ASN A 501 24.43 28.69 18.08
N ILE A 502 25.64 28.56 18.62
CA ILE A 502 26.76 27.81 18.06
C ILE A 502 27.06 26.62 18.97
N PRO A 503 26.63 25.39 18.61
CA PRO A 503 26.98 24.21 19.40
C PRO A 503 28.48 23.89 19.26
N ILE A 504 29.26 24.05 20.34
CA ILE A 504 30.72 23.93 20.29
C ILE A 504 31.20 22.56 19.81
N ARG A 505 30.56 21.48 20.19
CA ARG A 505 30.93 20.11 19.78
C ARG A 505 30.12 19.54 18.62
N ASN A 506 28.89 19.98 18.43
CA ASN A 506 27.93 19.61 17.37
C ASN A 506 27.93 18.10 17.02
N ARG A 507 28.06 17.24 18.03
CA ARG A 507 28.23 15.77 17.84
C ARG A 507 27.05 15.12 17.21
N VAL A 508 25.82 15.52 17.59
CA VAL A 508 24.57 14.94 17.08
C VAL A 508 24.44 15.19 15.57
N ALA A 509 24.54 16.46 15.16
CA ALA A 509 24.43 16.80 13.74
C ALA A 509 25.55 16.19 12.87
N LYS A 510 26.79 16.07 13.44
CA LYS A 510 27.89 15.37 12.77
C LYS A 510 27.58 13.88 12.60
N ALA A 511 27.07 13.21 13.64
CA ALA A 511 26.73 11.80 13.58
C ALA A 511 25.61 11.54 12.56
N ASP A 512 24.57 12.37 12.56
CA ASP A 512 23.44 12.28 11.63
C ASP A 512 23.88 12.52 10.18
N GLN A 513 24.77 13.49 9.96
CA GLN A 513 25.31 13.75 8.62
C GLN A 513 26.17 12.57 8.12
N TYR A 514 27.08 12.04 8.96
CA TYR A 514 27.89 10.87 8.61
C TYR A 514 27.02 9.67 8.29
N ARG A 515 26.05 9.39 9.14
CA ARG A 515 25.10 8.30 8.94
C ARG A 515 24.32 8.47 7.63
N SER A 516 23.83 9.67 7.35
CA SER A 516 23.11 9.98 6.12
C SER A 516 23.98 9.81 4.86
N ASP A 517 25.26 10.18 4.91
CA ASP A 517 26.21 9.93 3.83
C ASP A 517 26.48 8.43 3.62
N LEU A 518 26.58 7.64 4.71
CA LEU A 518 26.75 6.18 4.63
C LEU A 518 25.50 5.50 4.06
N GLU A 519 24.30 5.89 4.51
CA GLU A 519 23.02 5.36 4.00
C GLU A 519 22.84 5.67 2.50
N TYR A 520 23.23 6.87 2.05
CA TYR A 520 23.21 7.23 0.62
C TYR A 520 24.15 6.33 -0.20
N ARG A 521 25.37 6.08 0.28
CA ARG A 521 26.33 5.19 -0.40
C ARG A 521 25.83 3.74 -0.41
N GLN A 522 25.26 3.28 0.71
CA GLN A 522 24.69 1.95 0.82
C GLN A 522 23.53 1.75 -0.18
N ALA A 523 22.63 2.74 -0.32
CA ALA A 523 21.55 2.71 -1.30
C ALA A 523 22.09 2.63 -2.74
N GLY A 524 23.16 3.38 -3.06
CA GLY A 524 23.82 3.27 -4.36
C GLY A 524 24.39 1.88 -4.65
N LEU A 525 25.01 1.23 -3.65
CA LEU A 525 25.52 -0.14 -3.79
C LEU A 525 24.37 -1.16 -3.96
N ARG A 526 23.26 -1.01 -3.24
CA ARG A 526 22.07 -1.85 -3.39
C ARG A 526 21.48 -1.75 -4.80
N ARG A 527 21.42 -0.54 -5.34
CA ARG A 527 20.99 -0.31 -6.73
C ARG A 527 21.86 -1.07 -7.74
N GLU A 528 23.19 -1.02 -7.60
CA GLU A 528 24.10 -1.77 -8.47
C GLU A 528 23.98 -3.30 -8.26
N GLN A 529 23.74 -3.75 -7.04
CA GLN A 529 23.44 -5.16 -6.77
C GLN A 529 22.15 -5.60 -7.47
N LEU A 530 21.08 -4.81 -7.40
CA LEU A 530 19.82 -5.07 -8.08
C LEU A 530 20.00 -5.15 -9.60
N ARG A 531 20.77 -4.24 -10.19
CA ARG A 531 21.10 -4.30 -11.64
C ARG A 531 21.83 -5.59 -12.03
N LYS A 532 22.74 -6.08 -11.18
CA LYS A 532 23.42 -7.36 -11.41
C LYS A 532 22.43 -8.52 -11.29
N GLN A 533 21.55 -8.50 -10.30
CA GLN A 533 20.54 -9.53 -10.10
C GLN A 533 19.58 -9.61 -11.29
N ILE A 534 19.05 -8.49 -11.77
CA ILE A 534 18.17 -8.44 -12.96
C ILE A 534 18.87 -9.07 -14.18
N ARG A 535 20.14 -8.77 -14.41
CA ARG A 535 20.91 -9.39 -15.51
C ARG A 535 21.03 -10.90 -15.39
N ILE A 536 21.19 -11.42 -14.17
CA ILE A 536 21.27 -12.86 -13.91
C ILE A 536 19.89 -13.49 -14.12
N GLU A 537 18.81 -12.88 -13.61
CA GLU A 537 17.43 -13.37 -13.76
C GLU A 537 17.02 -13.48 -15.22
N VAL A 538 17.26 -12.45 -16.03
CA VAL A 538 16.96 -12.48 -17.48
C VAL A 538 17.72 -13.61 -18.19
N ARG A 539 18.99 -13.79 -17.89
CA ARG A 539 19.78 -14.90 -18.49
C ARG A 539 19.28 -16.27 -18.05
N ASN A 540 18.98 -16.43 -16.77
CA ASN A 540 18.44 -17.69 -16.25
C ASN A 540 17.09 -18.03 -16.88
N ALA A 541 16.19 -17.04 -17.03
CA ALA A 541 14.90 -17.22 -17.69
C ALA A 541 15.08 -17.62 -19.17
N GLN A 542 16.03 -17.01 -19.87
CA GLN A 542 16.35 -17.40 -21.25
C GLN A 542 16.88 -18.85 -21.33
N TYR A 543 17.85 -19.22 -20.48
CA TYR A 543 18.37 -20.59 -20.46
C TYR A 543 17.28 -21.60 -20.11
N ALA A 544 16.38 -21.27 -19.16
CA ALA A 544 15.23 -22.09 -18.81
C ALA A 544 14.30 -22.29 -20.01
N LEU A 545 14.04 -21.24 -20.80
CA LEU A 545 13.23 -21.32 -22.01
C LEU A 545 13.86 -22.22 -23.07
N GLU A 546 15.15 -22.07 -23.33
CA GLU A 546 15.89 -22.91 -24.30
C GLU A 546 15.89 -24.39 -23.85
N GLN A 547 16.16 -24.66 -22.57
CA GLN A 547 16.17 -26.00 -21.99
C GLN A 547 14.79 -26.66 -22.08
N THR A 548 13.74 -25.92 -21.72
CA THR A 548 12.38 -26.45 -21.72
C THR A 548 11.85 -26.67 -23.14
N ALA A 549 12.22 -25.83 -24.12
CA ALA A 549 11.91 -26.05 -25.52
C ALA A 549 12.52 -27.35 -26.04
N ALA A 550 13.79 -27.62 -25.72
CA ALA A 550 14.45 -28.87 -26.09
C ALA A 550 13.79 -30.10 -25.44
N ARG A 551 13.33 -29.96 -24.16
CA ARG A 551 12.59 -31.02 -23.46
C ARG A 551 11.25 -31.32 -24.14
N VAL A 552 10.49 -30.29 -24.55
CA VAL A 552 9.22 -30.48 -25.29
C VAL A 552 9.46 -31.22 -26.60
N ASP A 553 10.50 -30.87 -27.38
CA ASP A 553 10.84 -31.55 -28.62
C ASP A 553 11.19 -33.04 -28.41
N ALA A 554 11.94 -33.33 -27.34
CA ALA A 554 12.28 -34.72 -26.99
C ALA A 554 11.04 -35.51 -26.56
N ALA A 555 10.18 -34.93 -25.67
CA ALA A 555 8.95 -35.55 -25.20
C ALA A 555 7.95 -35.80 -26.36
N ARG A 556 7.85 -34.85 -27.33
CA ARG A 556 7.00 -35.01 -28.52
C ARG A 556 7.44 -36.20 -29.38
N LYS A 557 8.75 -36.33 -29.65
CA LYS A 557 9.29 -37.47 -30.37
C LYS A 557 9.09 -38.79 -29.64
N ALA A 558 9.26 -38.79 -28.31
CA ALA A 558 9.02 -39.98 -27.52
C ALA A 558 7.54 -40.43 -27.57
N ARG A 559 6.60 -39.47 -27.47
CA ARG A 559 5.17 -39.72 -27.59
C ARG A 559 4.81 -40.25 -28.97
N ASP A 560 5.35 -39.67 -30.04
CA ASP A 560 5.09 -40.09 -31.42
C ASP A 560 5.61 -41.51 -31.69
N LEU A 561 6.78 -41.87 -31.11
CA LEU A 561 7.32 -43.23 -31.17
C LEU A 561 6.41 -44.20 -30.40
N ALA A 562 6.06 -43.87 -29.17
CA ALA A 562 5.19 -44.71 -28.33
C ALA A 562 3.80 -44.92 -29.00
N GLN A 563 3.26 -43.88 -29.63
CA GLN A 563 1.98 -43.93 -30.36
C GLN A 563 2.09 -44.93 -31.53
N ARG A 564 3.13 -44.85 -32.35
CA ARG A 564 3.37 -45.78 -33.49
C ARG A 564 3.58 -47.21 -33.00
N THR A 565 4.33 -47.39 -31.91
CA THR A 565 4.54 -48.70 -31.30
C THR A 565 3.23 -49.31 -30.85
N PHE A 566 2.39 -48.55 -30.17
CA PHE A 566 1.07 -48.99 -29.75
C PHE A 566 0.18 -49.37 -30.94
N GLU A 567 0.12 -48.54 -31.98
CA GLU A 567 -0.66 -48.84 -33.19
C GLU A 567 -0.19 -50.12 -33.91
N ILE A 568 1.13 -50.38 -33.95
CA ILE A 568 1.70 -51.62 -34.53
C ILE A 568 1.28 -52.81 -33.65
N THR A 569 1.54 -52.78 -32.35
CA THR A 569 1.19 -53.89 -31.45
C THR A 569 -0.31 -54.17 -31.42
N GLN A 570 -1.15 -53.14 -31.56
CA GLN A 570 -2.60 -53.29 -31.64
C GLN A 570 -3.02 -54.00 -32.95
N LYS A 571 -2.39 -53.65 -34.09
CA LYS A 571 -2.61 -54.32 -35.36
C LYS A 571 -2.12 -55.78 -35.32
N GLU A 572 -0.96 -56.04 -34.76
CA GLU A 572 -0.44 -57.40 -34.56
C GLU A 572 -1.40 -58.25 -33.72
N LEU A 573 -1.96 -57.69 -32.64
CA LEU A 573 -2.94 -58.37 -31.82
C LEU A 573 -4.23 -58.70 -32.61
N THR A 574 -4.73 -57.75 -33.43
CA THR A 574 -5.93 -57.98 -34.27
C THR A 574 -5.71 -59.03 -35.36
N LEU A 575 -4.49 -59.20 -35.85
CA LEU A 575 -4.07 -60.20 -36.81
C LEU A 575 -3.74 -61.56 -36.17
N GLY A 576 -3.80 -61.67 -34.84
CA GLY A 576 -3.45 -62.88 -34.11
C GLY A 576 -1.95 -63.17 -33.98
N ALA A 577 -1.09 -62.23 -34.37
CA ALA A 577 0.36 -62.35 -34.30
C ALA A 577 0.97 -61.71 -33.05
N GLY A 578 0.17 -60.95 -32.27
CA GLY A 578 0.60 -60.23 -31.06
C GLY A 578 0.02 -60.79 -29.80
N SER A 579 0.63 -60.41 -28.65
CA SER A 579 0.18 -60.75 -27.31
C SER A 579 -0.57 -59.58 -26.67
N THR A 580 -1.67 -59.86 -25.92
CA THR A 580 -2.41 -58.85 -25.13
C THR A 580 -1.49 -58.13 -24.15
N TYR A 581 -0.51 -58.82 -23.60
CA TYR A 581 0.48 -58.21 -22.68
C TYR A 581 1.37 -57.16 -23.39
N GLN A 582 1.81 -57.45 -24.59
CA GLN A 582 2.62 -56.47 -25.38
C GLN A 582 1.83 -55.22 -25.70
N THR A 583 0.55 -55.35 -26.09
CA THR A 583 -0.34 -54.20 -26.35
C THR A 583 -0.60 -53.40 -25.10
N MET A 584 -0.83 -54.04 -23.95
CA MET A 584 -0.98 -53.36 -22.64
C MET A 584 0.30 -52.63 -22.26
N THR A 585 1.49 -53.22 -22.46
CA THR A 585 2.77 -52.56 -22.19
C THR A 585 2.96 -51.32 -23.08
N ALA A 586 2.71 -51.48 -24.40
CA ALA A 586 2.80 -50.37 -25.35
C ALA A 586 1.81 -49.22 -25.01
N GLN A 587 0.59 -49.55 -24.58
CA GLN A 587 -0.37 -48.55 -24.13
C GLN A 587 0.10 -47.82 -22.83
N ARG A 588 0.68 -48.55 -21.88
CA ARG A 588 1.28 -47.96 -20.69
C ARG A 588 2.38 -46.98 -21.06
N ASP A 589 3.28 -47.40 -21.93
CA ASP A 589 4.40 -46.57 -22.38
C ASP A 589 3.91 -45.34 -23.14
N LEU A 590 2.85 -45.45 -23.93
CA LEU A 590 2.19 -44.33 -24.57
C LEU A 590 1.59 -43.36 -23.56
N SER A 591 0.86 -43.87 -22.56
CA SER A 591 0.28 -43.04 -21.50
C SER A 591 1.37 -42.27 -20.73
N ILE A 592 2.48 -42.91 -20.38
CA ILE A 592 3.62 -42.26 -19.75
C ILE A 592 4.20 -41.16 -20.64
N ALA A 593 4.42 -41.45 -21.92
CA ALA A 593 4.94 -40.47 -22.86
C ALA A 593 3.98 -39.28 -23.10
N GLN A 594 2.66 -39.50 -23.04
CA GLN A 594 1.66 -38.42 -23.11
C GLN A 594 1.72 -37.55 -21.87
N LEU A 595 1.77 -38.12 -20.66
CA LEU A 595 1.91 -37.40 -19.40
C LEU A 595 3.20 -36.58 -19.34
N ASP A 596 4.32 -37.17 -19.81
CA ASP A 596 5.61 -36.47 -19.87
C ASP A 596 5.57 -35.29 -20.85
N LEU A 597 4.87 -35.43 -21.98
CA LEU A 597 4.70 -34.33 -22.94
C LEU A 597 3.87 -33.19 -22.33
N VAL A 598 2.74 -33.50 -21.70
CA VAL A 598 1.89 -32.52 -21.00
C VAL A 598 2.69 -31.77 -19.95
N ALA A 599 3.44 -32.48 -19.11
CA ALA A 599 4.31 -31.89 -18.10
C ALA A 599 5.42 -31.00 -18.72
N ALA A 600 6.07 -31.46 -19.81
CA ALA A 600 7.09 -30.68 -20.48
C ALA A 600 6.54 -29.40 -21.10
N MET A 601 5.35 -29.43 -21.70
CA MET A 601 4.68 -28.27 -22.28
C MET A 601 4.27 -27.26 -21.20
N THR A 602 3.77 -27.73 -20.07
CA THR A 602 3.44 -26.85 -18.93
C THR A 602 4.68 -26.11 -18.42
N VAL A 603 5.78 -26.80 -18.24
CA VAL A 603 7.05 -26.18 -17.80
C VAL A 603 7.57 -25.17 -18.84
N TYR A 604 7.37 -25.42 -20.13
CA TYR A 604 7.73 -24.49 -21.19
C TYR A 604 6.88 -23.20 -21.17
N GLU A 605 5.55 -23.30 -21.00
CA GLU A 605 4.68 -22.12 -20.86
C GLU A 605 5.05 -21.30 -19.60
N LYS A 606 5.34 -21.97 -18.48
CA LYS A 606 5.83 -21.27 -17.28
C LYS A 606 7.20 -20.61 -17.49
N ALA A 607 8.08 -21.18 -18.28
CA ALA A 607 9.36 -20.56 -18.61
C ALA A 607 9.19 -19.29 -19.47
N LYS A 608 8.17 -19.23 -20.34
CA LYS A 608 7.81 -18.01 -21.08
C LYS A 608 7.32 -16.91 -20.15
N ILE A 609 6.40 -17.26 -19.25
CA ILE A 609 5.88 -16.33 -18.24
C ILE A 609 7.01 -15.75 -17.38
N GLU A 610 7.96 -16.59 -16.98
CA GLU A 610 9.12 -16.15 -16.19
C GLU A 610 10.05 -15.23 -17.00
N LEU A 611 10.21 -15.47 -18.30
CA LEU A 611 10.98 -14.56 -19.17
C LEU A 611 10.27 -13.20 -19.30
N ASP A 612 8.94 -13.20 -19.53
CA ASP A 612 8.13 -11.97 -19.61
C ASP A 612 8.18 -11.18 -18.29
N ARG A 613 8.13 -11.88 -17.15
CA ARG A 613 8.33 -11.26 -15.83
C ARG A 613 9.74 -10.68 -15.69
N ALA A 614 10.76 -11.44 -16.06
CA ALA A 614 12.16 -11.03 -15.93
C ALA A 614 12.52 -9.83 -16.81
N THR A 615 11.89 -9.70 -17.97
CA THR A 615 12.05 -8.55 -18.88
C THR A 615 11.16 -7.36 -18.54
N GLY A 616 10.12 -7.55 -17.70
CA GLY A 616 9.15 -6.51 -17.36
C GLY A 616 8.02 -6.35 -18.39
N GLY A 617 7.95 -7.21 -19.41
CA GLY A 617 6.96 -7.16 -20.50
C GLY A 617 5.62 -7.84 -20.21
N ASN A 618 5.45 -8.47 -19.04
CA ASN A 618 4.26 -9.28 -18.71
C ASN A 618 2.94 -8.49 -18.87
N LEU A 619 2.87 -7.23 -18.43
CA LEU A 619 1.64 -6.41 -18.52
C LEU A 619 1.33 -6.05 -19.98
N GLU A 620 2.32 -5.70 -20.77
CA GLU A 620 2.17 -5.33 -22.17
C GLU A 620 1.73 -6.54 -23.00
N HIS A 621 2.35 -7.70 -22.77
CA HIS A 621 1.99 -8.96 -23.44
C HIS A 621 0.53 -9.36 -23.19
N ASN A 622 0.05 -9.15 -21.96
CA ASN A 622 -1.35 -9.43 -21.57
C ASN A 622 -2.33 -8.28 -21.90
N GLY A 623 -1.85 -7.15 -22.44
CA GLY A 623 -2.68 -5.99 -22.75
C GLY A 623 -3.33 -5.35 -21.52
N ILE A 624 -2.63 -5.35 -20.38
CA ILE A 624 -3.13 -4.83 -19.10
C ILE A 624 -2.70 -3.39 -18.90
N GLU A 625 -3.67 -2.49 -18.78
CA GLU A 625 -3.42 -1.12 -18.36
C GLU A 625 -3.43 -1.01 -16.83
N ILE A 626 -2.40 -0.35 -16.26
CA ILE A 626 -2.29 -0.18 -14.80
C ILE A 626 -3.49 0.60 -14.25
N GLN A 627 -4.06 1.53 -15.03
CA GLN A 627 -5.22 2.32 -14.64
C GLN A 627 -6.46 1.44 -14.38
N ASP A 628 -6.66 0.40 -15.18
CA ASP A 628 -7.74 -0.56 -14.99
C ASP A 628 -7.53 -1.40 -13.73
N ALA A 629 -6.28 -1.81 -13.48
CA ALA A 629 -5.92 -2.50 -12.25
C ALA A 629 -6.13 -1.62 -10.99
N ILE A 630 -5.87 -0.31 -11.06
CA ILE A 630 -6.14 0.64 -9.97
C ILE A 630 -7.65 0.75 -9.73
N LYS A 631 -8.46 0.87 -10.78
CA LYS A 631 -9.91 0.99 -10.67
C LYS A 631 -10.58 -0.31 -10.22
N GLY A 632 -9.95 -1.46 -10.41
CA GLY A 632 -10.53 -2.77 -10.14
C GLY A 632 -11.65 -3.16 -11.12
N THR A 633 -11.69 -2.54 -12.30
CA THR A 633 -12.63 -2.83 -13.39
C THR A 633 -11.84 -2.91 -14.68
N VAL A 634 -11.85 -4.07 -15.32
CA VAL A 634 -11.17 -4.24 -16.61
C VAL A 634 -12.18 -3.98 -17.73
N SER A 635 -11.93 -2.96 -18.52
CA SER A 635 -12.74 -2.67 -19.71
C SER A 635 -12.63 -3.86 -20.69
N PRO A 636 -13.76 -4.31 -21.28
CA PRO A 636 -13.67 -5.32 -22.33
C PRO A 636 -12.82 -4.76 -23.49
N PRO A 637 -12.00 -5.59 -24.16
CA PRO A 637 -11.24 -5.13 -25.31
C PRO A 637 -12.21 -4.57 -26.34
N ALA A 638 -11.86 -3.44 -26.95
CA ALA A 638 -12.59 -2.92 -28.10
C ALA A 638 -12.61 -4.04 -29.17
N GLN A 639 -13.82 -4.45 -29.57
CA GLN A 639 -14.07 -5.47 -30.59
C GLN A 639 -13.54 -5.02 -31.95
#